data_3b9e392dd6c6aac5627e5ea41b17e534
#
_entry.id   3b9e392dd6c6aac5627e5ea41b17e534
#
_cell.length_a   1.000
_cell.length_b   1.000
_cell.length_c   1.000
_cell.angle_alpha   90.00
_cell.angle_beta   90.00
_cell.angle_gamma   90.00
#
_symmetry.space_group_name_H-M   'P 1'
#
loop_
_entity.id
_entity.type
_entity.pdbx_description
1 polymer ?
#
loop_
_entity_poly.entity_id
_entity_poly.type
_entity_poly.pdbx_seq_one_letter_code
_entity_poly.pdbx_strand_id
1 'polypeptide(L)'
;RPMTAVRAAGYTSRGTKFDPLNQGARLTNAQKRDELNPEYQVRELESQVNQMLEESATASFLGQYATALEKAKEAGKRERMLCKHREQTGLADQVNTELTFAVCFNLGYQYEMNRLHSEALNTYSQIVKSKQFPQGGRLRVNMGNIYYEQEKYALAVKMYRMALDQTPNSYKDTRYKIMRNIGISLMRTGHYQDAVQSFESLIDITVDHHAAYNLLVSHYVLGNCSKMRSCFTKMLLVKHYDPERDDDIEPDHTAVFRVGPFPLDELRQELHARQNQANRLILTSARIIAPVVGNSLVEGYDWVIELLQDQQYVTLAHEMEMDKALQHLHQRDFQQAIALLKEFERKERDLQARAATNLSFLYFLEGDLANAEKHAELAVLNNRFNACALVNQGNCYFMRGDPERAKQVYKGAADVDPDCVEALYNLGLAYKKLNSFEEALSVFKKISYVLPNNTEVLFQIGQVSDVMGNSRQAIKWLELLVSKVMHDAGLLAMLGNLYVRCEDDAKALHYFSESHRVCPTDVVVTAWLGSFYLQNELYEKAMPFFQLASRIHPEEVVKWKLKVALCLRRTGSFSKALHKYKQILSAHPDNAECLRCLVHLCTSLGRKMEVQAYESKLWKVDQDHQRQTGSTMACFGQRPRRVGYDSVKSSGKARDEDWELTDDLLPI
;
A
#
# COMPACT_ATOMS: atom_id res chain seq x y z
N ARG A 1 -15.92 -17.71 4.58
CA ARG A 1 -16.78 -18.12 3.45
C ARG A 1 -18.04 -18.76 4.03
N PRO A 2 -19.25 -18.37 3.59
CA PRO A 2 -20.46 -19.07 4.00
C PRO A 2 -20.39 -20.50 3.44
N MET A 3 -20.57 -21.50 4.29
CA MET A 3 -20.59 -22.87 3.83
C MET A 3 -21.91 -23.15 3.11
N THR A 4 -21.81 -23.66 1.90
CA THR A 4 -22.94 -24.22 1.16
C THR A 4 -23.55 -25.41 1.96
N ALA A 5 -24.85 -25.42 2.08
CA ALA A 5 -25.59 -26.31 2.99
C ALA A 5 -25.71 -27.77 2.52
N VAL A 6 -24.95 -28.22 1.53
CA VAL A 6 -25.07 -29.60 1.06
C VAL A 6 -23.72 -30.17 0.64
N ARG A 7 -23.14 -31.04 1.46
CA ARG A 7 -22.38 -32.17 0.94
C ARG A 7 -23.38 -33.12 0.28
N ALA A 8 -23.17 -33.43 -0.99
CA ALA A 8 -23.96 -34.45 -1.68
C ALA A 8 -23.93 -35.73 -0.86
N ALA A 9 -25.13 -36.26 -0.55
CA ALA A 9 -25.24 -37.58 0.03
C ALA A 9 -24.57 -38.58 -0.93
N GLY A 10 -23.58 -39.31 -0.42
CA GLY A 10 -22.88 -40.29 -1.22
C GLY A 10 -23.87 -41.32 -1.80
N TYR A 11 -23.83 -41.46 -3.11
CA TYR A 11 -24.51 -42.56 -3.81
C TYR A 11 -23.84 -43.87 -3.43
N THR A 12 -24.55 -44.72 -2.73
CA THR A 12 -24.20 -46.15 -2.70
C THR A 12 -24.60 -46.74 -4.04
N SER A 13 -23.66 -46.81 -4.97
CA SER A 13 -23.82 -47.62 -6.17
C SER A 13 -23.97 -49.10 -5.72
N ARG A 14 -25.14 -49.70 -5.84
CA ARG A 14 -25.24 -51.14 -5.84
C ARG A 14 -24.51 -51.65 -7.09
N GLY A 15 -23.30 -52.17 -6.86
CA GLY A 15 -22.49 -52.76 -7.91
C GLY A 15 -23.23 -53.92 -8.57
N THR A 16 -23.56 -53.76 -9.82
CA THR A 16 -23.76 -54.90 -10.70
C THR A 16 -22.46 -55.66 -10.75
N LYS A 17 -22.49 -56.95 -10.41
CA LYS A 17 -21.33 -57.84 -10.45
C LYS A 17 -20.72 -57.79 -11.85
N PHE A 18 -19.49 -57.31 -11.93
CA PHE A 18 -18.68 -57.33 -13.11
C PHE A 18 -18.36 -58.77 -13.46
N ASP A 19 -18.87 -59.28 -14.58
CA ASP A 19 -18.54 -60.60 -15.13
C ASP A 19 -17.58 -60.46 -16.29
N PRO A 20 -16.30 -60.80 -16.08
CA PRO A 20 -15.23 -60.60 -17.13
C PRO A 20 -15.31 -61.58 -18.29
N LEU A 21 -16.20 -62.59 -18.29
CA LEU A 21 -16.27 -63.65 -19.28
C LEU A 21 -17.32 -63.43 -20.39
N ASN A 22 -18.08 -62.34 -20.38
CA ASN A 22 -19.18 -62.11 -21.31
C ASN A 22 -18.89 -60.95 -22.29
N GLN A 23 -17.64 -60.83 -22.79
CA GLN A 23 -17.33 -59.98 -23.92
C GLN A 23 -17.59 -60.68 -25.23
N GLY A 24 -18.80 -60.57 -25.75
CA GLY A 24 -19.07 -61.09 -27.09
C GLY A 24 -20.49 -61.42 -27.46
N ALA A 25 -21.46 -61.04 -26.61
CA ALA A 25 -22.86 -61.25 -27.02
C ALA A 25 -23.28 -60.26 -28.10
N ARG A 26 -23.44 -60.78 -29.34
CA ARG A 26 -24.13 -60.06 -30.42
C ARG A 26 -25.48 -59.55 -29.87
N LEU A 27 -25.75 -58.26 -30.08
CA LEU A 27 -27.04 -57.66 -29.84
C LEU A 27 -28.15 -58.52 -30.44
N THR A 28 -28.82 -59.33 -29.59
CA THR A 28 -29.92 -60.19 -29.99
C THR A 28 -31.18 -59.33 -30.16
N ASN A 29 -32.14 -59.83 -30.96
CA ASN A 29 -33.42 -59.13 -31.18
C ASN A 29 -34.21 -58.83 -29.87
N ALA A 30 -33.85 -59.46 -28.75
CA ALA A 30 -34.36 -59.15 -27.43
C ALA A 30 -33.91 -57.76 -26.93
N GLN A 31 -32.62 -57.42 -27.14
CA GLN A 31 -32.08 -56.08 -26.73
C GLN A 31 -32.72 -54.95 -27.56
N LYS A 32 -33.06 -55.17 -28.83
CA LYS A 32 -33.80 -54.18 -29.64
C LYS A 32 -35.28 -54.04 -29.18
N ARG A 33 -35.88 -55.09 -28.60
CA ARG A 33 -37.23 -55.01 -28.00
C ARG A 33 -37.21 -54.30 -26.66
N ASP A 34 -36.12 -54.44 -25.88
CA ASP A 34 -35.94 -53.70 -24.61
C ASP A 34 -35.72 -52.21 -24.84
N GLU A 35 -35.01 -51.81 -25.93
CA GLU A 35 -34.84 -50.41 -26.34
C GLU A 35 -36.15 -49.69 -26.70
N LEU A 36 -37.19 -50.45 -27.11
CA LEU A 36 -38.55 -49.94 -27.39
C LEU A 36 -39.45 -49.89 -26.14
N ASN A 37 -39.01 -50.46 -25.00
CA ASN A 37 -39.75 -50.43 -23.77
C ASN A 37 -39.71 -49.00 -23.15
N PRO A 38 -40.85 -48.37 -22.88
CA PRO A 38 -40.90 -47.04 -22.25
C PRO A 38 -40.12 -46.93 -20.95
N GLU A 39 -40.13 -47.99 -20.13
CA GLU A 39 -39.36 -48.03 -18.87
C GLU A 39 -37.85 -48.01 -19.10
N TYR A 40 -37.35 -48.66 -20.14
CA TYR A 40 -35.94 -48.66 -20.51
C TYR A 40 -35.48 -47.25 -20.95
N GLN A 41 -36.29 -46.57 -21.77
CA GLN A 41 -36.02 -45.20 -22.24
C GLN A 41 -36.02 -44.20 -21.07
N VAL A 42 -36.92 -44.37 -20.10
CA VAL A 42 -36.94 -43.55 -18.86
C VAL A 42 -35.65 -43.74 -18.07
N ARG A 43 -35.20 -44.99 -17.86
CA ARG A 43 -33.93 -45.25 -17.13
C ARG A 43 -32.71 -44.73 -17.84
N GLU A 44 -32.68 -44.81 -19.17
CA GLU A 44 -31.59 -44.29 -19.96
C GLU A 44 -31.53 -42.73 -19.88
N LEU A 45 -32.67 -42.04 -19.98
CA LEU A 45 -32.75 -40.59 -19.81
C LEU A 45 -32.36 -40.20 -18.39
N GLU A 46 -32.75 -40.94 -17.36
CA GLU A 46 -32.28 -40.70 -15.99
C GLU A 46 -30.77 -40.82 -15.83
N SER A 47 -30.19 -41.87 -16.47
CA SER A 47 -28.73 -42.07 -16.49
C SER A 47 -28.00 -40.89 -17.15
N GLN A 48 -28.54 -40.41 -18.26
CA GLN A 48 -27.97 -39.25 -18.98
C GLN A 48 -28.06 -37.95 -18.15
N VAL A 49 -29.16 -37.73 -17.42
CA VAL A 49 -29.32 -36.59 -16.52
C VAL A 49 -28.30 -36.66 -15.37
N ASN A 50 -28.15 -37.85 -14.75
CA ASN A 50 -27.16 -38.07 -13.69
C ASN A 50 -25.75 -37.84 -14.19
N GLN A 51 -25.39 -38.33 -15.37
CA GLN A 51 -24.07 -38.08 -15.98
C GLN A 51 -23.80 -36.58 -16.16
N MET A 52 -24.78 -35.82 -16.67
CA MET A 52 -24.62 -34.37 -16.83
C MET A 52 -24.48 -33.65 -15.50
N LEU A 53 -25.15 -34.12 -14.43
CA LEU A 53 -24.98 -33.58 -13.07
C LEU A 53 -23.56 -33.85 -12.55
N GLU A 54 -23.05 -35.07 -12.72
CA GLU A 54 -21.69 -35.43 -12.31
C GLU A 54 -20.64 -34.62 -13.08
N GLU A 55 -20.80 -34.48 -14.40
CA GLU A 55 -19.92 -33.67 -15.23
C GLU A 55 -19.94 -32.17 -14.80
N SER A 56 -21.15 -31.65 -14.48
CA SER A 56 -21.29 -30.28 -13.97
C SER A 56 -20.63 -30.10 -12.61
N ALA A 57 -20.80 -31.04 -11.69
CA ALA A 57 -20.18 -31.00 -10.37
C ALA A 57 -18.66 -31.09 -10.46
N THR A 58 -18.14 -31.97 -11.32
CA THR A 58 -16.70 -32.15 -11.55
C THR A 58 -16.08 -30.89 -12.16
N ALA A 59 -16.71 -30.29 -13.16
CA ALA A 59 -16.26 -29.04 -13.76
C ALA A 59 -16.26 -27.88 -12.74
N SER A 60 -17.28 -27.83 -11.89
CA SER A 60 -17.36 -26.84 -10.80
C SER A 60 -16.26 -27.02 -9.75
N PHE A 61 -15.93 -28.27 -9.40
CA PHE A 61 -14.83 -28.59 -8.50
C PHE A 61 -13.48 -28.17 -9.06
N LEU A 62 -13.29 -28.34 -10.37
CA LEU A 62 -12.08 -27.89 -11.09
C LEU A 62 -12.02 -26.37 -11.33
N GLY A 63 -13.00 -25.60 -10.85
CA GLY A 63 -13.06 -24.16 -11.03
C GLY A 63 -13.52 -23.69 -12.43
N GLN A 64 -13.96 -24.61 -13.29
CA GLN A 64 -14.46 -24.32 -14.64
C GLN A 64 -15.94 -23.96 -14.60
N TYR A 65 -16.29 -22.83 -13.98
CA TYR A 65 -17.69 -22.46 -13.69
C TYR A 65 -18.56 -22.26 -14.92
N ALA A 66 -18.01 -21.78 -16.04
CA ALA A 66 -18.75 -21.58 -17.28
C ALA A 66 -19.20 -22.92 -17.88
N THR A 67 -18.29 -23.89 -17.97
CA THR A 67 -18.58 -25.25 -18.47
C THR A 67 -19.53 -26.00 -17.54
N ALA A 68 -19.36 -25.83 -16.23
CA ALA A 68 -20.26 -26.38 -15.22
C ALA A 68 -21.70 -25.88 -15.40
N LEU A 69 -21.89 -24.59 -15.69
CA LEU A 69 -23.20 -24.00 -15.96
C LEU A 69 -23.82 -24.51 -17.26
N GLU A 70 -23.06 -24.70 -18.32
CA GLU A 70 -23.56 -25.27 -19.58
C GLU A 70 -24.07 -26.70 -19.37
N LYS A 71 -23.29 -27.52 -18.65
CA LYS A 71 -23.70 -28.90 -18.28
C LYS A 71 -24.94 -28.92 -17.39
N ALA A 72 -25.04 -28.02 -16.43
CA ALA A 72 -26.23 -27.87 -15.59
C ALA A 72 -27.49 -27.49 -16.39
N LYS A 73 -27.34 -26.57 -17.36
CA LYS A 73 -28.44 -26.20 -18.26
C LYS A 73 -28.87 -27.39 -19.14
N GLU A 74 -27.93 -28.19 -19.62
CA GLU A 74 -28.18 -29.35 -20.42
C GLU A 74 -28.90 -30.46 -19.58
N ALA A 75 -28.44 -30.68 -18.33
CA ALA A 75 -29.13 -31.56 -17.38
C ALA A 75 -30.59 -31.12 -17.18
N GLY A 76 -30.84 -29.80 -17.02
CA GLY A 76 -32.21 -29.29 -16.88
C GLY A 76 -33.08 -29.42 -18.15
N LYS A 77 -32.49 -29.41 -19.35
CA LYS A 77 -33.24 -29.71 -20.59
C LYS A 77 -33.61 -31.17 -20.67
N ARG A 78 -32.68 -32.07 -20.37
CA ARG A 78 -32.92 -33.52 -20.40
C ARG A 78 -33.93 -33.96 -19.32
N GLU A 79 -33.86 -33.35 -18.15
CA GLU A 79 -34.85 -33.62 -17.07
C GLU A 79 -36.26 -33.25 -17.52
N ARG A 80 -36.44 -32.08 -18.17
CA ARG A 80 -37.76 -31.71 -18.72
C ARG A 80 -38.23 -32.65 -19.82
N MET A 81 -37.32 -33.16 -20.65
CA MET A 81 -37.64 -34.20 -21.64
C MET A 81 -38.06 -35.49 -20.95
N LEU A 82 -37.36 -35.89 -19.90
CA LEU A 82 -37.70 -37.04 -19.08
C LEU A 82 -39.12 -36.94 -18.47
N CYS A 83 -39.41 -35.79 -17.83
CA CYS A 83 -40.75 -35.55 -17.26
C CYS A 83 -41.83 -35.61 -18.34
N LYS A 84 -41.64 -34.96 -19.48
CA LYS A 84 -42.56 -35.00 -20.61
C LYS A 84 -42.76 -36.42 -21.16
N HIS A 85 -41.66 -37.19 -21.25
CA HIS A 85 -41.74 -38.60 -21.70
C HIS A 85 -42.53 -39.47 -20.73
N ARG A 86 -42.35 -39.29 -19.42
CA ARG A 86 -43.17 -39.97 -18.36
C ARG A 86 -44.64 -39.62 -18.43
N GLU A 87 -44.98 -38.37 -18.67
CA GLU A 87 -46.38 -37.95 -18.86
C GLU A 87 -46.98 -38.62 -20.10
N GLN A 88 -46.24 -38.71 -21.22
CA GLN A 88 -46.72 -39.34 -22.45
C GLN A 88 -46.87 -40.84 -22.37
N THR A 89 -46.05 -41.50 -21.55
CA THR A 89 -46.06 -42.97 -21.41
C THR A 89 -46.92 -43.46 -20.26
N GLY A 90 -47.65 -42.58 -19.57
CA GLY A 90 -48.55 -42.95 -18.44
C GLY A 90 -47.79 -43.32 -17.16
N LEU A 91 -46.50 -43.00 -17.08
CA LEU A 91 -45.63 -43.23 -15.92
C LEU A 91 -45.50 -41.99 -15.03
N ALA A 92 -46.48 -41.09 -15.08
CA ALA A 92 -46.49 -39.83 -14.34
C ALA A 92 -46.38 -40.00 -12.81
N ASP A 93 -46.87 -41.10 -12.26
CA ASP A 93 -46.77 -41.38 -10.83
C ASP A 93 -45.39 -41.80 -10.35
N GLN A 94 -44.47 -42.10 -11.27
CA GLN A 94 -43.07 -42.48 -10.97
C GLN A 94 -42.09 -41.32 -11.08
N VAL A 95 -42.52 -40.07 -10.82
CA VAL A 95 -41.60 -38.91 -10.88
C VAL A 95 -40.56 -39.02 -9.77
N ASN A 96 -39.29 -39.01 -10.18
CA ASN A 96 -38.16 -38.97 -9.27
C ASN A 96 -37.96 -37.52 -8.77
N THR A 97 -38.68 -37.17 -7.68
CA THR A 97 -38.62 -35.83 -7.09
C THR A 97 -37.21 -35.44 -6.59
N GLU A 98 -36.40 -36.44 -6.18
CA GLU A 98 -35.01 -36.20 -5.75
C GLU A 98 -34.12 -35.78 -6.91
N LEU A 99 -34.27 -36.43 -8.07
CA LEU A 99 -33.52 -36.05 -9.28
C LEU A 99 -33.91 -34.66 -9.75
N THR A 100 -35.20 -34.33 -9.80
CA THR A 100 -35.68 -32.97 -10.16
C THR A 100 -35.15 -31.94 -9.20
N PHE A 101 -35.14 -32.24 -7.89
CA PHE A 101 -34.53 -31.34 -6.90
C PHE A 101 -33.03 -31.16 -7.16
N ALA A 102 -32.28 -32.25 -7.39
CA ALA A 102 -30.84 -32.20 -7.63
C ALA A 102 -30.49 -31.37 -8.87
N VAL A 103 -31.25 -31.54 -9.96
CA VAL A 103 -31.06 -30.75 -11.20
C VAL A 103 -31.31 -29.27 -10.96
N CYS A 104 -32.44 -28.91 -10.35
CA CYS A 104 -32.80 -27.54 -10.07
C CYS A 104 -31.82 -26.87 -9.08
N PHE A 105 -31.41 -27.62 -8.05
CA PHE A 105 -30.44 -27.15 -7.07
C PHE A 105 -29.09 -26.90 -7.71
N ASN A 106 -28.56 -27.87 -8.49
CA ASN A 106 -27.26 -27.70 -9.17
C ASN A 106 -27.31 -26.53 -10.14
N LEU A 107 -28.38 -26.34 -10.88
CA LEU A 107 -28.54 -25.21 -11.79
C LEU A 107 -28.52 -23.87 -11.02
N GLY A 108 -29.24 -23.77 -9.91
CA GLY A 108 -29.21 -22.59 -9.03
C GLY A 108 -27.80 -22.31 -8.48
N TYR A 109 -27.10 -23.36 -8.04
CA TYR A 109 -25.73 -23.28 -7.54
C TYR A 109 -24.74 -22.83 -8.62
N GLN A 110 -24.84 -23.37 -9.85
CA GLN A 110 -23.97 -22.94 -10.94
C GLN A 110 -24.23 -21.49 -11.38
N TYR A 111 -25.47 -21.00 -11.30
CA TYR A 111 -25.77 -19.58 -11.49
C TYR A 111 -25.11 -18.72 -10.40
N GLU A 112 -25.16 -19.15 -9.13
CA GLU A 112 -24.52 -18.47 -8.00
C GLU A 112 -22.99 -18.38 -8.21
N MET A 113 -22.34 -19.50 -8.57
CA MET A 113 -20.88 -19.54 -8.81
C MET A 113 -20.44 -18.68 -10.01
N ASN A 114 -21.29 -18.51 -11.01
CA ASN A 114 -21.07 -17.61 -12.15
C ASN A 114 -21.50 -16.16 -11.86
N ARG A 115 -21.87 -15.82 -10.63
CA ARG A 115 -22.38 -14.49 -10.19
C ARG A 115 -23.63 -14.00 -10.93
N LEU A 116 -24.40 -14.92 -11.51
CA LEU A 116 -25.70 -14.64 -12.11
C LEU A 116 -26.79 -14.67 -11.04
N HIS A 117 -26.74 -13.70 -10.13
CA HIS A 117 -27.54 -13.67 -8.91
C HIS A 117 -29.05 -13.65 -9.14
N SER A 118 -29.52 -12.98 -10.19
CA SER A 118 -30.95 -12.91 -10.54
C SER A 118 -31.51 -14.27 -10.95
N GLU A 119 -30.80 -15.00 -11.77
CA GLU A 119 -31.14 -16.33 -12.25
C GLU A 119 -31.06 -17.35 -11.12
N ALA A 120 -30.02 -17.27 -10.26
CA ALA A 120 -29.89 -18.11 -9.09
C ALA A 120 -31.08 -17.93 -8.11
N LEU A 121 -31.41 -16.67 -7.77
CA LEU A 121 -32.57 -16.36 -6.90
C LEU A 121 -33.89 -16.83 -7.49
N ASN A 122 -34.09 -16.67 -8.80
CA ASN A 122 -35.29 -17.15 -9.47
C ASN A 122 -35.42 -18.68 -9.38
N THR A 123 -34.32 -19.41 -9.66
CA THR A 123 -34.25 -20.85 -9.60
C THR A 123 -34.54 -21.36 -8.17
N TYR A 124 -33.84 -20.80 -7.17
CA TYR A 124 -34.06 -21.15 -5.76
C TYR A 124 -35.50 -20.81 -5.31
N SER A 125 -36.06 -19.68 -5.75
CA SER A 125 -37.44 -19.30 -5.43
C SER A 125 -38.45 -20.26 -6.00
N GLN A 126 -38.24 -20.82 -7.19
CA GLN A 126 -39.12 -21.85 -7.78
C GLN A 126 -39.12 -23.14 -6.93
N ILE A 127 -37.94 -23.59 -6.51
CA ILE A 127 -37.82 -24.78 -5.65
C ILE A 127 -38.51 -24.54 -4.30
N VAL A 128 -38.29 -23.38 -3.68
CA VAL A 128 -38.88 -23.03 -2.37
C VAL A 128 -40.41 -22.91 -2.42
N LYS A 129 -40.97 -22.45 -3.55
CA LYS A 129 -42.43 -22.35 -3.76
C LYS A 129 -43.09 -23.70 -4.02
N SER A 130 -42.36 -24.67 -4.52
CA SER A 130 -42.85 -26.02 -4.76
C SER A 130 -43.07 -26.74 -3.42
N LYS A 131 -44.30 -27.18 -3.16
CA LYS A 131 -44.62 -27.96 -1.95
C LYS A 131 -44.04 -29.38 -1.97
N GLN A 132 -43.50 -29.81 -3.11
CA GLN A 132 -42.95 -31.15 -3.31
C GLN A 132 -41.57 -31.32 -2.62
N PHE A 133 -40.88 -30.23 -2.27
CA PHE A 133 -39.52 -30.28 -1.73
C PHE A 133 -39.47 -29.85 -0.25
N PRO A 134 -39.41 -30.80 0.70
CA PRO A 134 -39.40 -30.49 2.14
C PRO A 134 -38.13 -29.77 2.60
N GLN A 135 -37.04 -29.82 1.81
CA GLN A 135 -35.75 -29.20 2.15
C GLN A 135 -35.64 -27.73 1.76
N GLY A 136 -36.73 -27.10 1.32
CA GLY A 136 -36.73 -25.70 0.85
C GLY A 136 -36.22 -24.68 1.87
N GLY A 137 -36.28 -25.01 3.18
CA GLY A 137 -35.70 -24.14 4.23
C GLY A 137 -34.20 -23.85 4.07
N ARG A 138 -33.43 -24.86 3.66
CA ARG A 138 -31.99 -24.74 3.46
C ARG A 138 -31.62 -23.81 2.29
N LEU A 139 -32.45 -23.79 1.24
CA LEU A 139 -32.23 -22.93 0.07
C LEU A 139 -32.39 -21.44 0.41
N ARG A 140 -33.18 -21.12 1.43
CA ARG A 140 -33.27 -19.72 1.91
C ARG A 140 -31.95 -19.21 2.50
N VAL A 141 -31.08 -20.11 2.98
CA VAL A 141 -29.74 -19.72 3.42
C VAL A 141 -28.92 -19.24 2.20
N ASN A 142 -28.96 -20.01 1.09
CA ASN A 142 -28.26 -19.64 -0.14
C ASN A 142 -28.81 -18.30 -0.72
N MET A 143 -30.14 -18.16 -0.72
CA MET A 143 -30.77 -16.88 -1.11
C MET A 143 -30.32 -15.72 -0.21
N GLY A 144 -30.20 -15.97 1.10
CA GLY A 144 -29.67 -15.00 2.05
C GLY A 144 -28.21 -14.63 1.76
N ASN A 145 -27.37 -15.61 1.42
CA ASN A 145 -25.98 -15.39 1.04
C ASN A 145 -25.87 -14.52 -0.22
N ILE A 146 -26.69 -14.80 -1.24
CA ILE A 146 -26.74 -13.99 -2.46
C ILE A 146 -27.15 -12.53 -2.15
N TYR A 147 -28.18 -12.33 -1.31
CA TYR A 147 -28.57 -10.98 -0.91
C TYR A 147 -27.50 -10.29 -0.09
N TYR A 148 -26.73 -11.02 0.73
CA TYR A 148 -25.61 -10.49 1.48
C TYR A 148 -24.49 -10.02 0.54
N GLU A 149 -24.14 -10.81 -0.48
CA GLU A 149 -23.15 -10.43 -1.52
C GLU A 149 -23.59 -9.22 -2.35
N GLN A 150 -24.91 -9.05 -2.56
CA GLN A 150 -25.49 -7.87 -3.19
C GLN A 150 -25.61 -6.66 -2.24
N GLU A 151 -25.08 -6.75 -1.02
CA GLU A 151 -25.17 -5.71 0.02
C GLU A 151 -26.63 -5.39 0.46
N LYS A 152 -27.59 -6.23 0.08
CA LYS A 152 -29.00 -6.11 0.48
C LYS A 152 -29.24 -6.80 1.81
N TYR A 153 -28.58 -6.34 2.86
CA TYR A 153 -28.50 -6.99 4.17
C TYR A 153 -29.86 -7.22 4.83
N ALA A 154 -30.79 -6.27 4.71
CA ALA A 154 -32.14 -6.42 5.26
C ALA A 154 -32.91 -7.61 4.65
N LEU A 155 -32.76 -7.84 3.33
CA LEU A 155 -33.34 -8.99 2.67
C LEU A 155 -32.62 -10.29 3.06
N ALA A 156 -31.30 -10.24 3.22
CA ALA A 156 -30.51 -11.37 3.73
C ALA A 156 -31.01 -11.82 5.11
N VAL A 157 -31.16 -10.89 6.06
CA VAL A 157 -31.70 -11.17 7.40
C VAL A 157 -33.09 -11.82 7.33
N LYS A 158 -33.97 -11.31 6.44
CA LYS A 158 -35.29 -11.89 6.25
C LYS A 158 -35.21 -13.34 5.77
N MET A 159 -34.35 -13.63 4.80
CA MET A 159 -34.20 -15.01 4.28
C MET A 159 -33.59 -15.93 5.34
N TYR A 160 -32.57 -15.47 6.08
CA TYR A 160 -31.97 -16.25 7.16
C TYR A 160 -32.95 -16.55 8.30
N ARG A 161 -33.78 -15.58 8.72
CA ARG A 161 -34.85 -15.82 9.74
C ARG A 161 -35.83 -16.88 9.27
N MET A 162 -36.32 -16.78 8.03
CA MET A 162 -37.22 -17.78 7.45
C MET A 162 -36.55 -19.17 7.33
N ALA A 163 -35.24 -19.21 7.08
CA ALA A 163 -34.48 -20.46 7.07
C ALA A 163 -34.34 -21.04 8.47
N LEU A 164 -34.09 -20.20 9.48
CA LEU A 164 -33.97 -20.61 10.89
C LEU A 164 -35.26 -21.21 11.42
N ASP A 165 -36.43 -20.61 11.09
CA ASP A 165 -37.76 -21.08 11.50
C ASP A 165 -38.09 -22.47 10.91
N GLN A 166 -37.55 -22.77 9.72
CA GLN A 166 -37.77 -24.04 9.05
C GLN A 166 -36.74 -25.13 9.36
N THR A 167 -35.64 -24.73 10.01
CA THR A 167 -34.56 -25.67 10.35
C THR A 167 -34.86 -26.33 11.69
N PRO A 168 -35.04 -27.68 11.75
CA PRO A 168 -35.33 -28.40 12.99
C PRO A 168 -34.24 -28.18 14.05
N ASN A 169 -34.63 -28.23 15.32
CA ASN A 169 -33.71 -28.04 16.45
C ASN A 169 -32.61 -29.11 16.54
N SER A 170 -32.83 -30.28 15.92
CA SER A 170 -31.82 -31.35 15.83
C SER A 170 -30.57 -30.95 15.03
N TYR A 171 -30.69 -29.99 14.08
CA TYR A 171 -29.58 -29.51 13.26
C TYR A 171 -28.87 -28.31 13.91
N LYS A 172 -28.31 -28.52 15.10
CA LYS A 172 -27.70 -27.47 15.91
C LYS A 172 -26.64 -26.66 15.13
N ASP A 173 -25.72 -27.33 14.42
CA ASP A 173 -24.66 -26.67 13.66
C ASP A 173 -25.17 -25.77 12.53
N THR A 174 -26.20 -26.21 11.83
CA THR A 174 -26.81 -25.42 10.76
C THR A 174 -27.52 -24.21 11.34
N ARG A 175 -28.28 -24.36 12.41
CA ARG A 175 -28.94 -23.26 13.12
C ARG A 175 -27.91 -22.23 13.61
N TYR A 176 -26.81 -22.70 14.20
CA TYR A 176 -25.70 -21.88 14.64
C TYR A 176 -25.14 -21.02 13.51
N LYS A 177 -24.83 -21.63 12.36
CA LYS A 177 -24.33 -20.92 11.18
C LYS A 177 -25.30 -19.85 10.65
N ILE A 178 -26.61 -20.18 10.64
CA ILE A 178 -27.67 -19.24 10.22
C ILE A 178 -27.73 -18.04 11.19
N MET A 179 -27.74 -18.29 12.50
CA MET A 179 -27.78 -17.23 13.52
C MET A 179 -26.55 -16.32 13.42
N ARG A 180 -25.37 -16.89 13.18
CA ARG A 180 -24.15 -16.12 12.95
C ARG A 180 -24.27 -15.21 11.71
N ASN A 181 -24.82 -15.72 10.61
CA ASN A 181 -25.04 -14.92 9.40
C ASN A 181 -26.07 -13.80 9.63
N ILE A 182 -27.11 -14.03 10.45
CA ILE A 182 -28.04 -12.97 10.87
C ILE A 182 -27.29 -11.88 11.63
N GLY A 183 -26.52 -12.26 12.64
CA GLY A 183 -25.73 -11.29 13.44
C GLY A 183 -24.78 -10.45 12.58
N ILE A 184 -24.03 -11.09 11.68
CA ILE A 184 -23.12 -10.39 10.76
C ILE A 184 -23.89 -9.43 9.84
N SER A 185 -25.04 -9.86 9.30
CA SER A 185 -25.88 -9.00 8.44
C SER A 185 -26.44 -7.80 9.20
N LEU A 186 -26.83 -7.98 10.48
CA LEU A 186 -27.29 -6.90 11.36
C LEU A 186 -26.16 -5.91 11.66
N MET A 187 -24.93 -6.38 11.88
CA MET A 187 -23.77 -5.48 12.02
C MET A 187 -23.55 -4.62 10.77
N ARG A 188 -23.68 -5.22 9.57
CA ARG A 188 -23.54 -4.49 8.31
C ARG A 188 -24.64 -3.44 8.08
N THR A 189 -25.81 -3.63 8.67
CA THR A 189 -26.90 -2.63 8.64
C THR A 189 -26.81 -1.59 9.76
N GLY A 190 -25.85 -1.70 10.67
CA GLY A 190 -25.71 -0.79 11.83
C GLY A 190 -26.61 -1.13 13.01
N HIS A 191 -27.39 -2.24 12.98
CA HIS A 191 -28.26 -2.65 14.07
C HIS A 191 -27.50 -3.49 15.11
N TYR A 192 -26.53 -2.84 15.79
CA TYR A 192 -25.61 -3.52 16.70
C TYR A 192 -26.29 -4.14 17.93
N GLN A 193 -27.37 -3.54 18.45
CA GLN A 193 -28.11 -4.11 19.59
C GLN A 193 -28.74 -5.46 19.25
N ASP A 194 -29.36 -5.58 18.07
CA ASP A 194 -29.97 -6.84 17.61
C ASP A 194 -28.88 -7.87 17.28
N ALA A 195 -27.76 -7.41 16.75
CA ALA A 195 -26.59 -8.25 16.49
C ALA A 195 -26.03 -8.86 17.79
N VAL A 196 -25.92 -8.04 18.86
CA VAL A 196 -25.51 -8.51 20.19
C VAL A 196 -26.43 -9.61 20.69
N GLN A 197 -27.76 -9.45 20.63
CA GLN A 197 -28.69 -10.49 21.03
C GLN A 197 -28.50 -11.81 20.26
N SER A 198 -28.26 -11.69 18.95
CA SER A 198 -28.00 -12.87 18.11
C SER A 198 -26.71 -13.58 18.50
N PHE A 199 -25.64 -12.84 18.79
CA PHE A 199 -24.34 -13.41 19.16
C PHE A 199 -24.30 -13.89 20.62
N GLU A 200 -24.93 -13.18 21.57
CA GLU A 200 -25.05 -13.65 22.97
C GLU A 200 -25.73 -15.01 23.03
N SER A 201 -26.86 -15.19 22.32
CA SER A 201 -27.56 -16.48 22.25
C SER A 201 -26.72 -17.59 21.58
N LEU A 202 -25.76 -17.23 20.70
CA LEU A 202 -24.83 -18.18 20.12
C LEU A 202 -23.73 -18.62 21.11
N ILE A 203 -23.15 -17.69 21.82
CA ILE A 203 -22.05 -17.95 22.77
C ILE A 203 -22.56 -18.78 23.96
N ASP A 204 -23.81 -18.63 24.35
CA ASP A 204 -24.41 -19.46 25.41
C ASP A 204 -24.62 -20.94 24.99
N ILE A 205 -24.68 -21.21 23.68
CA ILE A 205 -24.79 -22.58 23.14
C ILE A 205 -23.44 -23.20 22.88
N THR A 206 -22.60 -22.49 22.13
CA THR A 206 -21.22 -22.88 21.71
C THR A 206 -20.34 -21.66 21.56
N VAL A 207 -19.23 -21.65 22.26
CA VAL A 207 -18.27 -20.55 22.12
C VAL A 207 -17.44 -20.78 20.86
N ASP A 208 -17.56 -19.86 19.88
CA ASP A 208 -16.77 -19.82 18.64
C ASP A 208 -16.04 -18.49 18.55
N HIS A 209 -14.77 -18.51 18.18
CA HIS A 209 -13.95 -17.31 18.08
C HIS A 209 -14.53 -16.26 17.14
N HIS A 210 -15.14 -16.67 16.03
CA HIS A 210 -15.77 -15.73 15.10
C HIS A 210 -17.00 -15.04 15.71
N ALA A 211 -17.84 -15.79 16.42
CA ALA A 211 -19.01 -15.21 17.08
C ALA A 211 -18.59 -14.28 18.22
N ALA A 212 -17.60 -14.68 19.02
CA ALA A 212 -17.05 -13.89 20.09
C ALA A 212 -16.39 -12.60 19.59
N TYR A 213 -15.62 -12.68 18.50
CA TYR A 213 -15.04 -11.49 17.86
C TYR A 213 -16.12 -10.51 17.40
N ASN A 214 -17.14 -10.98 16.69
CA ASN A 214 -18.23 -10.13 16.20
C ASN A 214 -19.06 -9.52 17.35
N LEU A 215 -19.26 -10.27 18.44
CA LEU A 215 -19.90 -9.77 19.66
C LEU A 215 -19.05 -8.68 20.30
N LEU A 216 -17.74 -8.89 20.42
CA LEU A 216 -16.81 -7.91 20.99
C LEU A 216 -16.82 -6.62 20.16
N VAL A 217 -16.76 -6.71 18.83
CA VAL A 217 -16.84 -5.55 17.92
C VAL A 217 -18.19 -4.83 18.09
N SER A 218 -19.30 -5.57 18.24
CA SER A 218 -20.61 -4.98 18.45
C SER A 218 -20.68 -4.21 19.80
N HIS A 219 -20.10 -4.76 20.87
CA HIS A 219 -19.99 -4.07 22.16
C HIS A 219 -19.05 -2.88 22.12
N TYR A 220 -17.97 -2.96 21.31
CA TYR A 220 -17.06 -1.82 21.11
C TYR A 220 -17.80 -0.63 20.50
N VAL A 221 -18.59 -0.85 19.45
CA VAL A 221 -19.37 0.22 18.81
C VAL A 221 -20.44 0.79 19.76
N LEU A 222 -21.01 -0.05 20.63
CA LEU A 222 -21.98 0.38 21.63
C LEU A 222 -21.36 1.00 22.90
N GLY A 223 -20.03 1.01 23.02
CA GLY A 223 -19.32 1.57 24.19
C GLY A 223 -19.40 0.75 25.48
N ASN A 224 -19.77 -0.55 25.40
CA ASN A 224 -19.99 -1.41 26.56
C ASN A 224 -18.71 -2.12 27.03
N CYS A 225 -17.77 -1.40 27.64
CA CYS A 225 -16.44 -1.91 28.05
C CYS A 225 -16.51 -3.13 29.00
N SER A 226 -17.45 -3.15 29.96
CA SER A 226 -17.60 -4.27 30.90
C SER A 226 -17.99 -5.57 30.22
N LYS A 227 -18.91 -5.49 29.23
CA LYS A 227 -19.31 -6.66 28.42
C LYS A 227 -18.21 -7.10 27.47
N MET A 228 -17.38 -6.17 26.95
CA MET A 228 -16.20 -6.52 26.17
C MET A 228 -15.22 -7.36 26.96
N ARG A 229 -14.93 -6.99 28.22
CA ARG A 229 -14.08 -7.80 29.11
C ARG A 229 -14.60 -9.23 29.24
N SER A 230 -15.87 -9.38 29.61
CA SER A 230 -16.51 -10.71 29.77
C SER A 230 -16.48 -11.52 28.48
N CYS A 231 -16.74 -10.89 27.33
CA CYS A 231 -16.69 -11.54 26.03
C CYS A 231 -15.29 -12.03 25.68
N PHE A 232 -14.27 -11.21 25.90
CA PHE A 232 -12.88 -11.57 25.64
C PHE A 232 -12.41 -12.72 26.53
N THR A 233 -12.74 -12.69 27.82
CA THR A 233 -12.45 -13.79 28.76
C THR A 233 -13.12 -15.11 28.29
N LYS A 234 -14.40 -15.07 27.90
CA LYS A 234 -15.10 -16.25 27.35
C LYS A 234 -14.43 -16.76 26.06
N MET A 235 -13.96 -15.87 25.20
CA MET A 235 -13.27 -16.21 23.95
C MET A 235 -11.98 -17.02 24.19
N LEU A 236 -11.22 -16.69 25.25
CA LEU A 236 -9.99 -17.36 25.60
C LEU A 236 -10.21 -18.74 26.26
N LEU A 237 -11.40 -19.01 26.82
CA LEU A 237 -11.74 -20.31 27.41
C LEU A 237 -12.02 -21.41 26.37
N VAL A 238 -12.08 -21.07 25.08
CA VAL A 238 -12.23 -22.05 24.00
C VAL A 238 -10.94 -22.85 23.85
N LYS A 239 -10.99 -24.11 24.25
CA LYS A 239 -9.83 -24.99 24.11
C LYS A 239 -9.50 -25.22 22.64
N HIS A 240 -8.28 -24.86 22.26
CA HIS A 240 -7.71 -25.23 20.98
C HIS A 240 -7.05 -26.61 21.05
N TYR A 241 -7.19 -27.36 19.97
CA TYR A 241 -6.34 -28.49 19.72
C TYR A 241 -4.95 -27.94 19.40
N ASP A 242 -3.98 -28.23 20.25
CA ASP A 242 -2.58 -27.90 20.04
C ASP A 242 -1.87 -29.12 19.45
N PRO A 243 -1.57 -29.12 18.13
CA PRO A 243 -0.94 -30.27 17.48
C PRO A 243 0.51 -30.49 17.94
N GLU A 244 1.12 -29.52 18.63
CA GLU A 244 2.47 -29.64 19.18
C GLU A 244 2.48 -30.25 20.60
N ARG A 245 1.32 -30.28 21.27
CA ARG A 245 1.14 -30.85 22.58
C ARG A 245 0.64 -32.31 22.60
N ASP A 246 0.53 -32.94 21.45
CA ASP A 246 0.18 -34.36 21.33
C ASP A 246 1.37 -35.26 21.74
N ASP A 247 2.03 -34.92 22.88
CA ASP A 247 3.04 -35.76 23.55
C ASP A 247 2.43 -36.99 24.27
N ASP A 248 1.10 -37.11 24.27
CA ASP A 248 0.39 -38.27 24.87
C ASP A 248 0.32 -39.49 23.95
N ILE A 249 0.92 -39.45 22.76
CA ILE A 249 1.18 -40.66 22.00
C ILE A 249 2.42 -41.32 22.62
N GLU A 250 2.19 -42.35 23.45
CA GLU A 250 3.27 -43.22 23.95
C GLU A 250 4.28 -43.52 22.84
N PRO A 251 5.59 -43.45 23.11
CA PRO A 251 6.60 -43.72 22.12
C PRO A 251 6.54 -45.20 21.72
N ASP A 252 5.70 -45.47 20.73
CA ASP A 252 5.66 -46.79 20.09
C ASP A 252 7.07 -47.06 19.52
N HIS A 253 7.70 -48.18 19.96
CA HIS A 253 9.06 -48.56 19.62
C HIS A 253 9.33 -48.82 18.13
N THR A 254 8.42 -48.44 17.24
CA THR A 254 8.56 -48.47 15.80
C THR A 254 8.98 -47.12 15.16
N ALA A 255 9.44 -46.16 15.97
CA ALA A 255 9.85 -44.80 15.57
C ALA A 255 11.12 -44.68 14.71
N VAL A 256 11.57 -45.77 14.06
CA VAL A 256 12.72 -45.75 13.14
C VAL A 256 12.42 -45.08 11.79
N PHE A 257 11.16 -44.75 11.51
CA PHE A 257 10.73 -44.11 10.23
C PHE A 257 10.18 -42.68 10.38
N ARG A 258 10.62 -41.94 11.42
CA ARG A 258 10.39 -40.49 11.41
C ARG A 258 11.40 -39.81 10.45
N VAL A 259 11.28 -40.11 9.17
CA VAL A 259 11.97 -39.38 8.12
C VAL A 259 11.12 -38.15 7.80
N GLY A 260 11.52 -37.01 8.38
CA GLY A 260 11.08 -35.69 7.99
C GLY A 260 9.61 -35.31 8.28
N PRO A 261 9.28 -34.04 8.36
CA PRO A 261 7.90 -33.61 8.43
C PRO A 261 7.21 -34.05 7.12
N PHE A 262 6.16 -34.91 7.24
CA PHE A 262 5.29 -35.18 6.11
C PHE A 262 4.59 -33.89 5.71
N PRO A 263 4.96 -33.23 4.60
CA PRO A 263 4.45 -31.90 4.25
C PRO A 263 3.03 -31.92 3.70
N LEU A 264 2.36 -33.07 3.64
CA LEU A 264 1.17 -33.30 2.82
C LEU A 264 -0.05 -33.85 3.58
N ASP A 265 -0.09 -33.81 4.91
CA ASP A 265 -1.32 -34.11 5.62
C ASP A 265 -2.28 -32.91 5.54
N GLU A 266 -3.24 -32.98 4.62
CA GLU A 266 -4.25 -31.94 4.40
C GLU A 266 -5.02 -31.62 5.69
N LEU A 267 -5.24 -32.62 6.56
CA LEU A 267 -5.93 -32.43 7.83
C LEU A 267 -5.11 -31.57 8.80
N ARG A 268 -3.80 -31.84 8.92
CA ARG A 268 -2.92 -31.00 9.73
C ARG A 268 -2.84 -29.58 9.21
N GLN A 269 -2.74 -29.39 7.89
CA GLN A 269 -2.75 -28.06 7.27
C GLN A 269 -4.04 -27.32 7.60
N GLU A 270 -5.19 -27.99 7.54
CA GLU A 270 -6.46 -27.37 7.88
C GLU A 270 -6.55 -27.04 9.39
N LEU A 271 -6.06 -27.89 10.27
CA LEU A 271 -6.01 -27.64 11.70
C LEU A 271 -5.11 -26.43 12.03
N HIS A 272 -3.91 -26.38 11.45
CA HIS A 272 -3.03 -25.23 11.59
C HIS A 272 -3.67 -23.94 11.03
N ALA A 273 -4.33 -24.02 9.89
CA ALA A 273 -5.01 -22.88 9.32
C ALA A 273 -6.12 -22.36 10.25
N ARG A 274 -6.92 -23.25 10.84
CA ARG A 274 -7.95 -22.91 11.83
C ARG A 274 -7.36 -22.30 13.09
N GLN A 275 -6.28 -22.87 13.62
CA GLN A 275 -5.59 -22.33 14.78
C GLN A 275 -5.00 -20.95 14.51
N ASN A 276 -4.32 -20.76 13.37
CA ASN A 276 -3.80 -19.48 12.96
C ASN A 276 -4.93 -18.44 12.80
N GLN A 277 -6.09 -18.86 12.28
CA GLN A 277 -7.25 -17.98 12.16
C GLN A 277 -7.79 -17.58 13.54
N ALA A 278 -7.87 -18.51 14.48
CA ALA A 278 -8.32 -18.23 15.84
C ALA A 278 -7.32 -17.32 16.57
N ASN A 279 -6.02 -17.57 16.47
CA ASN A 279 -4.97 -16.72 17.04
C ASN A 279 -5.05 -15.28 16.47
N ARG A 280 -5.30 -15.14 15.16
CA ARG A 280 -5.52 -13.82 14.54
C ARG A 280 -6.76 -13.12 15.09
N LEU A 281 -7.86 -13.83 15.32
CA LEU A 281 -9.08 -13.25 15.89
C LEU A 281 -8.85 -12.82 17.34
N ILE A 282 -8.18 -13.65 18.15
CA ILE A 282 -7.82 -13.33 19.54
C ILE A 282 -6.93 -12.08 19.56
N LEU A 283 -5.86 -12.06 18.76
CA LEU A 283 -4.94 -10.92 18.72
C LEU A 283 -5.62 -9.64 18.25
N THR A 284 -6.49 -9.72 17.22
CA THR A 284 -7.26 -8.56 16.75
C THR A 284 -8.23 -8.07 17.82
N SER A 285 -8.88 -8.99 18.54
CA SER A 285 -9.75 -8.66 19.68
C SER A 285 -8.98 -7.99 20.80
N ALA A 286 -7.79 -8.50 21.13
CA ALA A 286 -6.89 -7.95 22.13
C ALA A 286 -6.48 -6.50 21.78
N ARG A 287 -6.10 -6.25 20.52
CA ARG A 287 -5.77 -4.91 20.01
C ARG A 287 -6.92 -3.92 20.07
N ILE A 288 -8.16 -4.39 19.87
CA ILE A 288 -9.35 -3.55 19.96
C ILE A 288 -9.68 -3.21 21.42
N ILE A 289 -9.55 -4.20 22.32
CA ILE A 289 -10.00 -4.05 23.72
C ILE A 289 -8.94 -3.33 24.58
N ALA A 290 -7.65 -3.56 24.36
CA ALA A 290 -6.59 -3.00 25.19
C ALA A 290 -6.66 -1.47 25.37
N PRO A 291 -6.86 -0.63 24.34
CA PRO A 291 -6.91 0.81 24.50
C PRO A 291 -8.17 1.33 25.20
N VAL A 292 -9.21 0.50 25.38
CA VAL A 292 -10.56 0.95 25.82
C VAL A 292 -10.92 0.44 27.22
N VAL A 293 -10.31 -0.66 27.65
CA VAL A 293 -10.71 -1.38 28.87
C VAL A 293 -10.11 -0.78 30.14
N GLY A 294 -8.90 -0.18 30.07
CA GLY A 294 -8.24 0.44 31.23
C GLY A 294 -8.65 1.89 31.44
N ASN A 295 -8.34 2.44 32.61
CA ASN A 295 -8.40 3.90 32.85
C ASN A 295 -7.25 4.61 32.12
N SER A 296 -6.18 3.89 31.84
CA SER A 296 -5.05 4.30 31.01
C SER A 296 -4.76 3.24 29.94
N LEU A 297 -4.07 3.65 28.89
CA LEU A 297 -3.65 2.75 27.82
C LEU A 297 -2.78 1.60 28.38
N VAL A 298 -1.86 1.93 29.30
CA VAL A 298 -0.94 0.97 29.93
C VAL A 298 -1.72 -0.10 30.70
N GLU A 299 -2.65 0.31 31.57
CA GLU A 299 -3.48 -0.62 32.35
C GLU A 299 -4.29 -1.58 31.47
N GLY A 300 -4.80 -1.08 30.33
CA GLY A 300 -5.57 -1.91 29.42
C GLY A 300 -4.70 -2.96 28.73
N TYR A 301 -3.50 -2.60 28.29
CA TYR A 301 -2.54 -3.55 27.72
C TYR A 301 -2.07 -4.57 28.78
N ASP A 302 -1.74 -4.12 30.00
CA ASP A 302 -1.30 -5.02 31.07
C ASP A 302 -2.36 -6.05 31.43
N TRP A 303 -3.62 -5.62 31.54
CA TRP A 303 -4.74 -6.53 31.78
C TRP A 303 -4.88 -7.60 30.69
N VAL A 304 -4.74 -7.20 29.40
CA VAL A 304 -4.82 -8.14 28.29
C VAL A 304 -3.64 -9.13 28.30
N ILE A 305 -2.43 -8.63 28.55
CA ILE A 305 -1.20 -9.43 28.59
C ILE A 305 -1.28 -10.47 29.72
N GLU A 306 -1.64 -10.04 30.95
CA GLU A 306 -1.82 -10.94 32.08
C GLU A 306 -2.86 -12.03 31.78
N LEU A 307 -4.01 -11.65 31.20
CA LEU A 307 -5.05 -12.60 30.88
C LEU A 307 -4.62 -13.62 29.82
N LEU A 308 -3.84 -13.20 28.81
CA LEU A 308 -3.30 -14.10 27.79
C LEU A 308 -2.26 -15.06 28.37
N GLN A 309 -1.42 -14.60 29.31
CA GLN A 309 -0.45 -15.42 30.02
C GLN A 309 -1.13 -16.46 30.90
N ASP A 310 -2.15 -16.05 31.66
CA ASP A 310 -2.94 -16.95 32.53
C ASP A 310 -3.60 -18.09 31.75
N GLN A 311 -4.05 -17.80 30.52
CA GLN A 311 -4.67 -18.78 29.61
C GLN A 311 -3.66 -19.52 28.72
N GLN A 312 -2.34 -19.38 28.98
CA GLN A 312 -1.26 -20.06 28.27
C GLN A 312 -1.08 -19.65 26.78
N TYR A 313 -1.62 -18.50 26.36
CA TYR A 313 -1.36 -17.92 25.03
C TYR A 313 -0.09 -17.07 25.03
N VAL A 314 1.06 -17.68 25.41
CA VAL A 314 2.33 -16.96 25.63
C VAL A 314 2.80 -16.22 24.38
N THR A 315 2.68 -16.82 23.21
CA THR A 315 3.08 -16.19 21.93
C THR A 315 2.24 -14.92 21.63
N LEU A 316 0.93 -14.97 21.89
CA LEU A 316 0.06 -13.83 21.70
C LEU A 316 0.28 -12.74 22.76
N ALA A 317 0.64 -13.13 24.00
CA ALA A 317 1.03 -12.18 25.03
C ALA A 317 2.28 -11.39 24.62
N HIS A 318 3.30 -12.05 24.07
CA HIS A 318 4.51 -11.39 23.55
C HIS A 318 4.20 -10.44 22.38
N GLU A 319 3.28 -10.80 21.49
CA GLU A 319 2.80 -9.87 20.44
C GLU A 319 2.14 -8.62 21.02
N MET A 320 1.32 -8.78 22.07
CA MET A 320 0.68 -7.65 22.75
C MET A 320 1.67 -6.78 23.54
N GLU A 321 2.72 -7.36 24.12
CA GLU A 321 3.81 -6.60 24.73
C GLU A 321 4.56 -5.76 23.68
N MET A 322 4.80 -6.33 22.50
CA MET A 322 5.41 -5.61 21.37
C MET A 322 4.48 -4.48 20.88
N ASP A 323 3.18 -4.75 20.74
CA ASP A 323 2.19 -3.73 20.37
C ASP A 323 2.11 -2.62 21.43
N LYS A 324 2.26 -2.93 22.74
CA LYS A 324 2.35 -1.93 23.82
C LYS A 324 3.54 -0.99 23.60
N ALA A 325 4.73 -1.54 23.28
CA ALA A 325 5.90 -0.74 22.97
C ALA A 325 5.69 0.17 21.73
N LEU A 326 5.03 -0.34 20.69
CA LEU A 326 4.68 0.44 19.49
C LEU A 326 3.67 1.56 19.81
N GLN A 327 2.74 1.34 20.74
CA GLN A 327 1.81 2.42 21.17
C GLN A 327 2.53 3.56 21.90
N HIS A 328 3.52 3.25 22.74
CA HIS A 328 4.37 4.29 23.33
C HIS A 328 5.13 5.06 22.26
N LEU A 329 5.60 4.36 21.20
CA LEU A 329 6.23 5.01 20.06
C LEU A 329 5.29 5.98 19.34
N HIS A 330 4.04 5.57 19.07
CA HIS A 330 3.01 6.45 18.48
C HIS A 330 2.71 7.68 19.33
N GLN A 331 2.81 7.55 20.64
CA GLN A 331 2.67 8.67 21.59
C GLN A 331 3.95 9.52 21.72
N ARG A 332 5.02 9.18 20.97
CA ARG A 332 6.35 9.81 21.05
C ARG A 332 7.04 9.65 22.40
N ASP A 333 6.65 8.65 23.19
CA ASP A 333 7.32 8.29 24.43
C ASP A 333 8.42 7.26 24.15
N PHE A 334 9.52 7.75 23.58
CA PHE A 334 10.64 6.90 23.15
C PHE A 334 11.29 6.15 24.33
N GLN A 335 11.37 6.81 25.52
CA GLN A 335 12.03 6.19 26.68
C GLN A 335 11.30 4.95 27.19
N GLN A 336 9.98 5.03 27.30
CA GLN A 336 9.17 3.87 27.70
C GLN A 336 9.18 2.77 26.63
N ALA A 337 9.10 3.15 25.35
CA ALA A 337 9.22 2.19 24.25
C ALA A 337 10.54 1.44 24.28
N ILE A 338 11.67 2.15 24.46
CA ILE A 338 13.00 1.54 24.58
C ILE A 338 13.11 0.62 25.81
N ALA A 339 12.56 1.04 26.97
CA ALA A 339 12.57 0.23 28.18
C ALA A 339 11.84 -1.10 27.97
N LEU A 340 10.64 -1.06 27.41
CA LEU A 340 9.85 -2.26 27.11
C LEU A 340 10.54 -3.16 26.09
N LEU A 341 11.10 -2.61 25.00
CA LEU A 341 11.79 -3.39 23.98
C LEU A 341 13.06 -4.07 24.50
N LYS A 342 13.76 -3.46 25.46
CA LYS A 342 14.94 -4.10 26.10
C LYS A 342 14.60 -5.35 26.91
N GLU A 343 13.39 -5.47 27.42
CA GLU A 343 12.95 -6.67 28.12
C GLU A 343 12.95 -7.91 27.22
N PHE A 344 12.79 -7.70 25.90
CA PHE A 344 12.82 -8.78 24.91
C PHE A 344 14.23 -9.35 24.67
N GLU A 345 15.30 -8.69 25.11
CA GLU A 345 16.68 -9.21 24.96
C GLU A 345 16.89 -10.55 25.64
N ARG A 346 16.03 -10.95 26.57
CA ARG A 346 16.10 -12.22 27.33
C ARG A 346 15.13 -13.28 26.81
N LYS A 347 14.34 -12.97 25.75
CA LYS A 347 13.34 -13.87 25.19
C LYS A 347 13.91 -14.70 24.03
N GLU A 348 13.07 -15.40 23.30
CA GLU A 348 13.43 -16.22 22.14
C GLU A 348 14.09 -15.41 21.03
N ARG A 349 14.94 -16.07 20.23
CA ARG A 349 15.76 -15.41 19.18
C ARG A 349 14.95 -14.59 18.18
N ASP A 350 13.78 -15.08 17.79
CA ASP A 350 12.93 -14.37 16.82
C ASP A 350 12.37 -13.07 17.41
N LEU A 351 11.91 -13.12 18.67
CA LEU A 351 11.45 -11.95 19.41
C LEU A 351 12.59 -10.95 19.67
N GLN A 352 13.80 -11.48 19.99
CA GLN A 352 14.99 -10.64 20.11
C GLN A 352 15.31 -9.92 18.80
N ALA A 353 15.25 -10.62 17.67
CA ALA A 353 15.53 -10.02 16.37
C ALA A 353 14.55 -8.88 16.05
N ARG A 354 13.25 -9.09 16.29
CA ARG A 354 12.20 -8.09 16.09
C ARG A 354 12.36 -6.88 17.03
N ALA A 355 12.62 -7.12 18.31
CA ALA A 355 12.87 -6.06 19.29
C ALA A 355 14.14 -5.27 18.97
N ALA A 356 15.23 -5.96 18.60
CA ALA A 356 16.48 -5.32 18.21
C ALA A 356 16.33 -4.48 16.93
N THR A 357 15.52 -4.93 15.97
CA THR A 357 15.20 -4.14 14.76
C THR A 357 14.50 -2.82 15.16
N ASN A 358 13.51 -2.88 16.03
CA ASN A 358 12.79 -1.70 16.50
C ASN A 358 13.68 -0.79 17.35
N LEU A 359 14.52 -1.36 18.22
CA LEU A 359 15.49 -0.60 19.03
C LEU A 359 16.51 0.11 18.13
N SER A 360 17.03 -0.57 17.12
CA SER A 360 17.95 0.05 16.15
C SER A 360 17.32 1.27 15.48
N PHE A 361 16.06 1.15 15.06
CA PHE A 361 15.32 2.24 14.45
C PHE A 361 15.10 3.41 15.44
N LEU A 362 14.72 3.11 16.69
CA LEU A 362 14.50 4.15 17.71
C LEU A 362 15.78 4.93 18.01
N TYR A 363 16.91 4.24 18.23
CA TYR A 363 18.18 4.90 18.45
C TYR A 363 18.65 5.69 17.24
N PHE A 364 18.31 5.20 16.04
CA PHE A 364 18.59 5.96 14.81
C PHE A 364 17.81 7.30 14.79
N LEU A 365 16.52 7.30 15.17
CA LEU A 365 15.70 8.53 15.27
C LEU A 365 16.21 9.49 16.37
N GLU A 366 16.76 8.95 17.47
CA GLU A 366 17.37 9.77 18.53
C GLU A 366 18.76 10.31 18.14
N GLY A 367 19.32 9.87 17.00
CA GLY A 367 20.64 10.25 16.53
C GLY A 367 21.80 9.49 17.21
N ASP A 368 21.50 8.49 18.05
CA ASP A 368 22.50 7.62 18.65
C ASP A 368 22.91 6.49 17.71
N LEU A 369 23.74 6.83 16.74
CA LEU A 369 24.18 5.89 15.71
C LEU A 369 24.99 4.69 16.27
N ALA A 370 25.61 4.83 17.44
CA ALA A 370 26.41 3.76 18.02
C ALA A 370 25.50 2.63 18.55
N ASN A 371 24.45 2.98 19.32
CA ASN A 371 23.48 2.01 19.79
C ASN A 371 22.60 1.49 18.64
N ALA A 372 22.23 2.35 17.68
CA ALA A 372 21.49 1.94 16.50
C ALA A 372 22.18 0.83 15.72
N GLU A 373 23.48 0.98 15.44
CA GLU A 373 24.28 -0.04 14.75
C GLU A 373 24.41 -1.34 15.56
N LYS A 374 24.71 -1.23 16.86
CA LYS A 374 24.81 -2.41 17.75
C LYS A 374 23.54 -3.26 17.71
N HIS A 375 22.37 -2.62 17.80
CA HIS A 375 21.10 -3.34 17.78
C HIS A 375 20.75 -3.83 16.37
N ALA A 376 21.14 -3.11 15.29
CA ALA A 376 20.99 -3.59 13.92
C ALA A 376 21.83 -4.85 13.68
N GLU A 377 23.08 -4.89 14.12
CA GLU A 377 23.95 -6.06 14.03
C GLU A 377 23.39 -7.25 14.83
N LEU A 378 22.86 -7.00 16.04
CA LEU A 378 22.21 -8.03 16.84
C LEU A 378 20.97 -8.60 16.14
N ALA A 379 20.16 -7.74 15.52
CA ALA A 379 18.98 -8.16 14.77
C ALA A 379 19.35 -9.06 13.57
N VAL A 380 20.37 -8.67 12.80
CA VAL A 380 20.88 -9.43 11.64
C VAL A 380 21.54 -10.75 12.10
N LEU A 381 22.24 -10.76 13.25
CA LEU A 381 22.85 -11.99 13.81
C LEU A 381 21.78 -13.02 14.17
N ASN A 382 20.68 -12.57 14.79
CA ASN A 382 19.59 -13.44 15.21
C ASN A 382 18.70 -13.88 14.03
N ASN A 383 18.48 -13.00 13.05
CA ASN A 383 17.71 -13.32 11.85
C ASN A 383 18.34 -12.65 10.61
N ARG A 384 19.07 -13.44 9.83
CA ARG A 384 19.75 -12.99 8.59
C ARG A 384 18.80 -12.67 7.45
N PHE A 385 17.57 -13.17 7.53
CA PHE A 385 16.53 -12.96 6.51
C PHE A 385 15.57 -11.83 6.88
N ASN A 386 15.95 -10.96 7.82
CA ASN A 386 15.19 -9.79 8.18
C ASN A 386 15.65 -8.59 7.34
N ALA A 387 14.90 -8.28 6.26
CA ALA A 387 15.19 -7.16 5.38
C ALA A 387 15.20 -5.82 6.14
N CYS A 388 14.27 -5.63 7.10
CA CYS A 388 14.16 -4.40 7.91
C CYS A 388 15.43 -4.17 8.77
N ALA A 389 15.97 -5.23 9.36
CA ALA A 389 17.22 -5.13 10.15
C ALA A 389 18.41 -4.73 9.26
N LEU A 390 18.48 -5.29 8.04
CA LEU A 390 19.49 -4.93 7.06
C LEU A 390 19.35 -3.47 6.62
N VAL A 391 18.13 -3.00 6.39
CA VAL A 391 17.89 -1.60 6.04
C VAL A 391 18.35 -0.67 7.15
N ASN A 392 18.03 -0.96 8.41
CA ASN A 392 18.48 -0.17 9.56
C ASN A 392 20.01 -0.13 9.67
N GLN A 393 20.66 -1.29 9.45
CA GLN A 393 22.13 -1.36 9.42
C GLN A 393 22.70 -0.50 8.28
N GLY A 394 22.11 -0.57 7.09
CA GLY A 394 22.48 0.26 5.95
C GLY A 394 22.31 1.75 6.24
N ASN A 395 21.23 2.14 6.92
CA ASN A 395 20.98 3.53 7.33
C ASN A 395 22.09 4.05 8.25
N CYS A 396 22.54 3.23 9.20
CA CYS A 396 23.65 3.59 10.09
C CYS A 396 24.96 3.84 9.30
N TYR A 397 25.28 2.97 8.33
CA TYR A 397 26.48 3.17 7.49
C TYR A 397 26.35 4.40 6.58
N PHE A 398 25.17 4.64 6.01
CA PHE A 398 24.92 5.79 5.15
C PHE A 398 25.11 7.11 5.92
N MET A 399 24.58 7.19 7.15
CA MET A 399 24.71 8.37 8.00
C MET A 399 26.16 8.61 8.48
N ARG A 400 26.95 7.56 8.64
CA ARG A 400 28.39 7.67 8.95
C ARG A 400 29.22 8.14 7.76
N GLY A 401 28.62 8.28 6.57
CA GLY A 401 29.32 8.71 5.37
C GLY A 401 30.05 7.58 4.64
N ASP A 402 29.64 6.33 4.83
CA ASP A 402 30.14 5.16 4.10
C ASP A 402 29.05 4.59 3.15
N PRO A 403 28.79 5.26 2.02
CA PRO A 403 27.73 4.84 1.09
C PRO A 403 28.05 3.54 0.37
N GLU A 404 29.34 3.13 0.29
CA GLU A 404 29.70 1.85 -0.34
C GLU A 404 29.27 0.65 0.49
N ARG A 405 29.47 0.67 1.80
CA ARG A 405 28.96 -0.37 2.70
C ARG A 405 27.44 -0.34 2.77
N ALA A 406 26.85 0.85 2.88
CA ALA A 406 25.39 1.01 2.87
C ALA A 406 24.77 0.37 1.62
N LYS A 407 25.33 0.61 0.44
CA LYS A 407 24.91 0.01 -0.84
C LYS A 407 24.90 -1.52 -0.79
N GLN A 408 25.97 -2.12 -0.24
CA GLN A 408 26.08 -3.59 -0.15
C GLN A 408 24.99 -4.18 0.75
N VAL A 409 24.73 -3.54 1.90
CA VAL A 409 23.73 -4.00 2.87
C VAL A 409 22.30 -3.79 2.31
N TYR A 410 22.00 -2.64 1.68
CA TYR A 410 20.70 -2.41 1.05
C TYR A 410 20.44 -3.38 -0.10
N LYS A 411 21.47 -3.71 -0.87
CA LYS A 411 21.37 -4.75 -1.91
C LYS A 411 21.05 -6.10 -1.28
N GLY A 412 21.72 -6.47 -0.21
CA GLY A 412 21.41 -7.69 0.55
C GLY A 412 19.97 -7.70 1.09
N ALA A 413 19.45 -6.55 1.55
CA ALA A 413 18.06 -6.43 1.98
C ALA A 413 17.08 -6.63 0.82
N ALA A 414 17.35 -6.06 -0.35
CA ALA A 414 16.55 -6.24 -1.56
C ALA A 414 16.65 -7.66 -2.15
N ASP A 415 17.75 -8.37 -1.91
CA ASP A 415 17.90 -9.79 -2.31
C ASP A 415 17.07 -10.71 -1.40
N VAL A 416 16.90 -10.34 -0.11
CA VAL A 416 16.05 -11.06 0.86
C VAL A 416 14.57 -10.79 0.60
N ASP A 417 14.20 -9.53 0.42
CA ASP A 417 12.83 -9.10 0.11
C ASP A 417 12.85 -8.14 -1.09
N PRO A 418 12.56 -8.63 -2.30
CA PRO A 418 12.55 -7.83 -3.52
C PRO A 418 11.49 -6.73 -3.55
N ASP A 419 10.46 -6.84 -2.71
CA ASP A 419 9.34 -5.89 -2.61
C ASP A 419 9.54 -4.87 -1.48
N CYS A 420 10.66 -4.96 -0.74
CA CYS A 420 11.01 -3.97 0.28
C CYS A 420 11.33 -2.62 -0.36
N VAL A 421 10.34 -1.72 -0.34
CA VAL A 421 10.43 -0.39 -0.96
C VAL A 421 11.53 0.44 -0.31
N GLU A 422 11.66 0.37 1.01
CA GLU A 422 12.64 1.12 1.81
C GLU A 422 14.07 0.72 1.44
N ALA A 423 14.32 -0.58 1.29
CA ALA A 423 15.63 -1.07 0.85
C ALA A 423 15.99 -0.55 -0.54
N LEU A 424 15.05 -0.62 -1.47
CA LEU A 424 15.24 -0.15 -2.84
C LEU A 424 15.42 1.38 -2.88
N TYR A 425 14.61 2.14 -2.14
CA TYR A 425 14.70 3.59 -2.11
C TYR A 425 16.06 4.06 -1.56
N ASN A 426 16.47 3.52 -0.41
CA ASN A 426 17.74 3.84 0.21
C ASN A 426 18.94 3.37 -0.63
N LEU A 427 18.79 2.23 -1.36
CA LEU A 427 19.77 1.80 -2.35
C LEU A 427 19.91 2.82 -3.49
N GLY A 428 18.81 3.36 -3.98
CA GLY A 428 18.80 4.43 -4.98
C GLY A 428 19.50 5.69 -4.49
N LEU A 429 19.28 6.09 -3.24
CA LEU A 429 20.00 7.22 -2.61
C LEU A 429 21.50 6.94 -2.45
N ALA A 430 21.88 5.71 -2.06
CA ALA A 430 23.26 5.30 -1.97
C ALA A 430 23.97 5.37 -3.33
N TYR A 431 23.35 4.88 -4.40
CA TYR A 431 23.87 5.04 -5.75
C TYR A 431 23.99 6.50 -6.17
N LYS A 432 23.01 7.34 -5.84
CA LYS A 432 23.04 8.78 -6.10
C LYS A 432 24.24 9.45 -5.39
N LYS A 433 24.48 9.10 -4.11
CA LYS A 433 25.63 9.62 -3.34
C LYS A 433 26.99 9.18 -3.93
N LEU A 434 27.02 8.00 -4.55
CA LEU A 434 28.21 7.45 -5.25
C LEU A 434 28.35 7.94 -6.68
N ASN A 435 27.48 8.85 -7.15
CA ASN A 435 27.40 9.34 -8.52
C ASN A 435 27.15 8.25 -9.59
N SER A 436 26.62 7.08 -9.18
CA SER A 436 26.17 5.99 -10.06
C SER A 436 24.72 6.26 -10.49
N PHE A 437 24.50 7.27 -11.33
CA PHE A 437 23.17 7.78 -11.64
C PHE A 437 22.32 6.82 -12.49
N GLU A 438 22.93 6.00 -13.34
CA GLU A 438 22.23 5.03 -14.17
C GLU A 438 21.59 3.92 -13.31
N GLU A 439 22.36 3.39 -12.35
CA GLU A 439 21.89 2.40 -11.41
C GLU A 439 20.81 2.97 -10.47
N ALA A 440 21.02 4.20 -9.96
CA ALA A 440 20.03 4.89 -9.16
C ALA A 440 18.69 5.04 -9.90
N LEU A 441 18.75 5.49 -11.16
CA LEU A 441 17.57 5.63 -12.01
C LEU A 441 16.87 4.30 -12.25
N SER A 442 17.62 3.21 -12.45
CA SER A 442 17.06 1.86 -12.65
C SER A 442 16.28 1.38 -11.42
N VAL A 443 16.83 1.63 -10.23
CA VAL A 443 16.21 1.25 -8.94
C VAL A 443 14.96 2.09 -8.68
N PHE A 444 15.02 3.42 -8.82
CA PHE A 444 13.84 4.27 -8.62
C PHE A 444 12.72 3.97 -9.63
N LYS A 445 13.04 3.59 -10.87
CA LYS A 445 12.05 3.11 -11.82
C LYS A 445 11.38 1.80 -11.37
N LYS A 446 12.14 0.85 -10.78
CA LYS A 446 11.54 -0.36 -10.20
C LYS A 446 10.51 -0.01 -9.14
N ILE A 447 10.85 0.90 -8.22
CA ILE A 447 9.91 1.36 -7.19
C ILE A 447 8.68 2.01 -7.81
N SER A 448 8.82 2.78 -8.89
CA SER A 448 7.69 3.42 -9.56
C SER A 448 6.70 2.45 -10.19
N TYR A 449 7.09 1.20 -10.48
CA TYR A 449 6.17 0.13 -10.89
C TYR A 449 5.39 -0.45 -9.71
N VAL A 450 6.00 -0.53 -8.54
CA VAL A 450 5.33 -1.01 -7.30
C VAL A 450 4.44 0.09 -6.73
N LEU A 451 4.93 1.33 -6.69
CA LEU A 451 4.26 2.51 -6.16
C LEU A 451 4.17 3.62 -7.22
N PRO A 452 3.26 3.50 -8.22
CA PRO A 452 3.24 4.40 -9.39
C PRO A 452 2.91 5.86 -9.07
N ASN A 453 2.44 6.15 -7.86
CA ASN A 453 1.97 7.48 -7.47
C ASN A 453 2.76 8.09 -6.30
N ASN A 454 3.86 7.47 -5.89
CA ASN A 454 4.67 8.01 -4.81
C ASN A 454 5.40 9.28 -5.28
N THR A 455 5.14 10.40 -4.60
CA THR A 455 5.66 11.72 -4.95
C THR A 455 7.17 11.81 -4.79
N GLU A 456 7.72 11.17 -3.77
CA GLU A 456 9.16 11.17 -3.48
C GLU A 456 9.94 10.42 -4.56
N VAL A 457 9.44 9.25 -4.97
CA VAL A 457 10.06 8.45 -6.05
C VAL A 457 10.06 9.22 -7.37
N LEU A 458 8.93 9.87 -7.71
CA LEU A 458 8.83 10.69 -8.91
C LEU A 458 9.83 11.85 -8.88
N PHE A 459 9.99 12.49 -7.72
CA PHE A 459 10.96 13.55 -7.51
C PHE A 459 12.39 13.06 -7.73
N GLN A 460 12.78 11.94 -7.11
CA GLN A 460 14.12 11.36 -7.26
C GLN A 460 14.42 10.98 -8.72
N ILE A 461 13.46 10.37 -9.43
CA ILE A 461 13.62 10.07 -10.87
C ILE A 461 13.83 11.35 -11.68
N GLY A 462 13.05 12.38 -11.42
CA GLY A 462 13.17 13.69 -12.07
C GLY A 462 14.54 14.31 -11.81
N GLN A 463 14.98 14.34 -10.55
CA GLN A 463 16.25 14.91 -10.13
C GLN A 463 17.46 14.15 -10.70
N VAL A 464 17.45 12.81 -10.64
CA VAL A 464 18.54 11.99 -11.22
C VAL A 464 18.60 12.18 -12.73
N SER A 465 17.43 12.21 -13.41
CA SER A 465 17.38 12.47 -14.86
C SER A 465 17.93 13.85 -15.23
N ASP A 466 17.71 14.85 -14.37
CA ASP A 466 18.26 16.19 -14.52
C ASP A 466 19.79 16.21 -14.41
N VAL A 467 20.34 15.57 -13.37
CA VAL A 467 21.80 15.47 -13.15
C VAL A 467 22.47 14.71 -14.30
N MET A 468 21.81 13.72 -14.88
CA MET A 468 22.30 13.00 -16.08
C MET A 468 22.23 13.85 -17.37
N GLY A 469 21.71 15.07 -17.32
CA GLY A 469 21.52 15.92 -18.49
C GLY A 469 20.32 15.61 -19.37
N ASN A 470 19.48 14.63 -18.97
CA ASN A 470 18.30 14.21 -19.71
C ASN A 470 17.09 15.11 -19.39
N SER A 471 17.18 16.42 -19.67
CA SER A 471 16.20 17.44 -19.30
C SER A 471 14.77 17.08 -19.77
N ARG A 472 14.62 16.48 -20.95
CA ARG A 472 13.30 16.08 -21.46
C ARG A 472 12.62 14.96 -20.64
N GLN A 473 13.41 14.02 -20.11
CA GLN A 473 12.88 12.97 -19.24
C GLN A 473 12.57 13.52 -17.85
N ALA A 474 13.47 14.37 -17.31
CA ALA A 474 13.25 15.05 -16.05
C ALA A 474 11.95 15.84 -16.06
N ILE A 475 11.70 16.63 -17.11
CA ILE A 475 10.45 17.40 -17.28
C ILE A 475 9.21 16.48 -17.20
N LYS A 476 9.20 15.35 -17.93
CA LYS A 476 8.04 14.43 -17.92
C LYS A 476 7.69 13.94 -16.53
N TRP A 477 8.69 13.55 -15.74
CA TRP A 477 8.48 13.04 -14.39
C TRP A 477 8.08 14.14 -13.40
N LEU A 478 8.69 15.31 -13.53
CA LEU A 478 8.36 16.45 -12.67
C LEU A 478 7.00 17.08 -13.01
N GLU A 479 6.57 17.10 -14.27
CA GLU A 479 5.21 17.52 -14.64
C GLU A 479 4.15 16.56 -14.06
N LEU A 480 4.42 15.24 -14.07
CA LEU A 480 3.57 14.28 -13.41
C LEU A 480 3.50 14.55 -11.90
N LEU A 481 4.62 14.92 -11.29
CA LEU A 481 4.69 15.28 -9.88
C LEU A 481 3.90 16.56 -9.58
N VAL A 482 4.02 17.61 -10.39
CA VAL A 482 3.29 18.88 -10.22
C VAL A 482 1.77 18.66 -10.26
N SER A 483 1.28 17.71 -11.06
CA SER A 483 -0.16 17.39 -11.07
C SER A 483 -0.68 16.87 -9.71
N LYS A 484 0.23 16.42 -8.83
CA LYS A 484 -0.08 15.91 -7.49
C LYS A 484 0.24 16.90 -6.38
N VAL A 485 1.32 17.68 -6.55
CA VAL A 485 1.82 18.65 -5.58
C VAL A 485 1.83 20.04 -6.25
N MET A 486 0.65 20.67 -6.34
CA MET A 486 0.44 21.90 -7.12
C MET A 486 1.09 23.16 -6.52
N HIS A 487 1.50 23.16 -5.26
CA HIS A 487 1.89 24.37 -4.53
C HIS A 487 3.33 24.35 -4.00
N ASP A 488 4.18 23.53 -4.57
CA ASP A 488 5.61 23.53 -4.22
C ASP A 488 6.37 24.51 -5.12
N ALA A 489 6.80 25.62 -4.51
CA ALA A 489 7.55 26.66 -5.23
C ALA A 489 8.91 26.17 -5.75
N GLY A 490 9.58 25.29 -5.00
CA GLY A 490 10.88 24.72 -5.38
C GLY A 490 10.77 23.83 -6.62
N LEU A 491 9.75 22.96 -6.64
CA LEU A 491 9.46 22.09 -7.78
C LEU A 491 9.13 22.90 -9.04
N LEU A 492 8.32 23.96 -8.91
CA LEU A 492 7.96 24.84 -10.02
C LEU A 492 9.21 25.59 -10.54
N ALA A 493 10.08 26.08 -9.64
CA ALA A 493 11.35 26.72 -10.02
C ALA A 493 12.29 25.74 -10.74
N MET A 494 12.34 24.48 -10.30
CA MET A 494 13.14 23.43 -10.94
C MET A 494 12.66 23.16 -12.37
N LEU A 495 11.33 23.05 -12.58
CA LEU A 495 10.76 22.94 -13.93
C LEU A 495 11.06 24.18 -14.80
N GLY A 496 10.94 25.38 -14.23
CA GLY A 496 11.33 26.61 -14.92
C GLY A 496 12.78 26.56 -15.42
N ASN A 497 13.71 26.13 -14.57
CA ASN A 497 15.12 25.97 -14.94
C ASN A 497 15.34 24.91 -16.04
N LEU A 498 14.60 23.80 -15.99
CA LEU A 498 14.65 22.75 -17.01
C LEU A 498 14.17 23.26 -18.37
N TYR A 499 13.07 24.03 -18.39
CA TYR A 499 12.56 24.62 -19.62
C TYR A 499 13.48 25.71 -20.19
N VAL A 500 14.18 26.48 -19.35
CA VAL A 500 15.23 27.39 -19.81
C VAL A 500 16.35 26.63 -20.53
N ARG A 501 16.78 25.48 -19.98
CA ARG A 501 17.78 24.63 -20.63
C ARG A 501 17.29 23.99 -21.94
N CYS A 502 15.96 23.81 -22.08
CA CYS A 502 15.34 23.33 -23.30
C CYS A 502 14.97 24.45 -24.29
N GLU A 503 15.31 25.70 -23.99
CA GLU A 503 15.04 26.89 -24.81
C GLU A 503 13.54 27.17 -25.03
N ASP A 504 12.67 26.69 -24.11
CA ASP A 504 11.22 26.94 -24.11
C ASP A 504 10.91 28.06 -23.11
N ASP A 505 11.17 29.29 -23.52
CA ASP A 505 10.98 30.47 -22.68
C ASP A 505 9.53 30.71 -22.25
N ALA A 506 8.57 30.28 -23.05
CA ALA A 506 7.15 30.47 -22.74
C ALA A 506 6.73 29.63 -21.52
N LYS A 507 7.13 28.35 -21.50
CA LYS A 507 6.86 27.48 -20.36
C LYS A 507 7.72 27.81 -19.16
N ALA A 508 8.98 28.19 -19.37
CA ALA A 508 9.86 28.69 -18.30
C ALA A 508 9.21 29.88 -17.58
N LEU A 509 8.73 30.86 -18.34
CA LEU A 509 8.01 32.01 -17.78
C LEU A 509 6.75 31.62 -17.00
N HIS A 510 5.98 30.67 -17.52
CA HIS A 510 4.81 30.16 -16.82
C HIS A 510 5.16 29.58 -15.47
N TYR A 511 6.10 28.61 -15.43
CA TYR A 511 6.48 27.94 -14.18
C TYR A 511 7.16 28.86 -13.18
N PHE A 512 8.03 29.77 -13.61
CA PHE A 512 8.63 30.77 -12.72
C PHE A 512 7.59 31.78 -12.20
N SER A 513 6.60 32.17 -13.01
CA SER A 513 5.55 33.04 -12.55
C SER A 513 4.67 32.36 -11.49
N GLU A 514 4.35 31.08 -11.65
CA GLU A 514 3.63 30.31 -10.66
C GLU A 514 4.47 30.09 -9.40
N SER A 515 5.77 29.77 -9.53
CA SER A 515 6.68 29.68 -8.38
C SER A 515 6.73 30.98 -7.58
N HIS A 516 6.87 32.11 -8.26
CA HIS A 516 6.85 33.43 -7.64
C HIS A 516 5.50 33.76 -6.97
N ARG A 517 4.40 33.30 -7.53
CA ARG A 517 3.05 33.47 -6.94
C ARG A 517 2.95 32.71 -5.61
N VAL A 518 3.55 31.51 -5.50
CA VAL A 518 3.55 30.69 -4.29
C VAL A 518 4.55 31.21 -3.27
N CYS A 519 5.77 31.53 -3.70
CA CYS A 519 6.86 32.04 -2.85
C CYS A 519 7.51 33.29 -3.45
N PRO A 520 6.95 34.51 -3.17
CA PRO A 520 7.49 35.76 -3.69
C PRO A 520 8.87 36.11 -3.14
N THR A 521 9.32 35.43 -2.09
CA THR A 521 10.59 35.71 -1.40
C THR A 521 11.80 35.00 -2.02
N ASP A 522 11.59 34.13 -3.01
CA ASP A 522 12.69 33.51 -3.74
C ASP A 522 13.38 34.52 -4.66
N VAL A 523 14.62 34.86 -4.28
CA VAL A 523 15.43 35.84 -5.00
C VAL A 523 15.83 35.35 -6.40
N VAL A 524 16.11 34.05 -6.54
CA VAL A 524 16.56 33.45 -7.80
C VAL A 524 15.45 33.55 -8.84
N VAL A 525 14.26 33.14 -8.49
CA VAL A 525 13.06 33.21 -9.36
C VAL A 525 12.72 34.65 -9.68
N THR A 526 12.72 35.54 -8.66
CA THR A 526 12.42 36.96 -8.82
C THR A 526 13.44 37.65 -9.73
N ALA A 527 14.73 37.34 -9.57
CA ALA A 527 15.81 37.87 -10.40
C ALA A 527 15.75 37.37 -11.84
N TRP A 528 15.36 36.12 -12.04
CA TRP A 528 15.18 35.55 -13.36
C TRP A 528 14.01 36.24 -14.10
N LEU A 529 12.84 36.37 -13.45
CA LEU A 529 11.67 37.06 -14.01
C LEU A 529 12.02 38.50 -14.38
N GLY A 530 12.70 39.25 -13.50
CA GLY A 530 13.19 40.60 -13.81
C GLY A 530 14.14 40.65 -15.01
N SER A 531 15.06 39.68 -15.11
CA SER A 531 16.02 39.59 -16.20
C SER A 531 15.34 39.17 -17.52
N PHE A 532 14.39 38.26 -17.48
CA PHE A 532 13.58 37.87 -18.64
C PHE A 532 12.79 39.04 -19.23
N TYR A 533 12.08 39.81 -18.38
CA TYR A 533 11.37 41.00 -18.86
C TYR A 533 12.33 42.10 -19.35
N LEU A 534 13.52 42.21 -18.77
CA LEU A 534 14.54 43.14 -19.23
C LEU A 534 15.09 42.78 -20.63
N GLN A 535 15.30 41.48 -20.90
CA GLN A 535 15.77 40.99 -22.20
C GLN A 535 14.75 41.17 -23.30
N ASN A 536 13.46 40.98 -22.94
CA ASN A 536 12.35 41.22 -23.87
C ASN A 536 11.88 42.67 -23.96
N GLU A 537 12.72 43.61 -23.50
CA GLU A 537 12.50 45.07 -23.56
C GLU A 537 11.24 45.57 -22.80
N LEU A 538 10.65 44.71 -21.95
CA LEU A 538 9.51 45.05 -21.10
C LEU A 538 9.93 45.67 -19.78
N TYR A 539 10.63 46.83 -19.88
CA TYR A 539 11.31 47.45 -18.74
C TYR A 539 10.39 47.82 -17.56
N GLU A 540 9.16 48.24 -17.87
CA GLU A 540 8.18 48.58 -16.83
C GLU A 540 7.77 47.38 -16.00
N LYS A 541 7.63 46.19 -16.64
CA LYS A 541 7.35 44.95 -15.93
C LYS A 541 8.57 44.41 -15.17
N ALA A 542 9.79 44.66 -15.64
CA ALA A 542 11.01 44.21 -14.98
C ALA A 542 11.30 44.95 -13.66
N MET A 543 10.96 46.26 -13.59
CA MET A 543 11.25 47.13 -12.44
C MET A 543 10.74 46.60 -11.10
N PRO A 544 9.47 46.18 -10.94
CA PRO A 544 8.95 45.71 -9.65
C PRO A 544 9.70 44.47 -9.15
N PHE A 545 10.12 43.56 -10.02
CA PHE A 545 10.89 42.37 -9.63
C PHE A 545 12.27 42.75 -9.08
N PHE A 546 13.01 43.67 -9.75
CA PHE A 546 14.28 44.11 -9.21
C PHE A 546 14.15 44.97 -7.95
N GLN A 547 13.06 45.72 -7.78
CA GLN A 547 12.77 46.42 -6.53
C GLN A 547 12.49 45.43 -5.41
N LEU A 548 11.76 44.36 -5.68
CA LEU A 548 11.48 43.32 -4.72
C LEU A 548 12.78 42.58 -4.35
N ALA A 549 13.59 42.16 -5.32
CA ALA A 549 14.89 41.53 -5.10
C ALA A 549 15.81 42.37 -4.22
N SER A 550 15.80 43.71 -4.42
CA SER A 550 16.60 44.64 -3.59
C SER A 550 16.14 44.73 -2.12
N ARG A 551 14.90 44.35 -1.82
CA ARG A 551 14.35 44.32 -0.44
C ARG A 551 14.64 42.98 0.23
N ILE A 552 14.57 41.89 -0.54
CA ILE A 552 14.73 40.51 -0.02
C ILE A 552 16.22 40.26 0.29
N HIS A 553 17.12 40.64 -0.61
CA HIS A 553 18.56 40.35 -0.49
C HIS A 553 19.38 41.62 -0.31
N PRO A 554 19.61 42.07 0.94
CA PRO A 554 20.31 43.33 1.22
C PRO A 554 21.81 43.32 0.85
N GLU A 555 22.42 42.14 0.74
CA GLU A 555 23.85 42.02 0.37
C GLU A 555 24.13 42.44 -1.08
N GLU A 556 23.21 42.17 -1.99
CA GLU A 556 23.33 42.55 -3.43
C GLU A 556 22.46 43.75 -3.82
N VAL A 557 22.06 44.57 -2.88
CA VAL A 557 21.16 45.71 -3.11
C VAL A 557 21.66 46.64 -4.24
N VAL A 558 22.95 46.86 -4.33
CA VAL A 558 23.54 47.72 -5.35
C VAL A 558 23.27 47.19 -6.76
N LYS A 559 23.48 45.91 -6.97
CA LYS A 559 23.22 45.20 -8.25
C LYS A 559 21.78 45.36 -8.70
N TRP A 560 20.84 45.14 -7.78
CA TRP A 560 19.42 45.25 -8.10
C TRP A 560 18.97 46.69 -8.35
N LYS A 561 19.45 47.66 -7.54
CA LYS A 561 19.18 49.09 -7.75
C LYS A 561 19.78 49.61 -9.08
N LEU A 562 20.94 49.12 -9.50
CA LEU A 562 21.52 49.42 -10.81
C LEU A 562 20.64 48.89 -11.94
N LYS A 563 20.11 47.69 -11.84
CA LYS A 563 19.15 47.15 -12.83
C LYS A 563 17.85 47.97 -12.89
N VAL A 564 17.32 48.44 -11.75
CA VAL A 564 16.16 49.37 -11.71
C VAL A 564 16.48 50.68 -12.43
N ALA A 565 17.66 51.27 -12.15
CA ALA A 565 18.09 52.50 -12.82
C ALA A 565 18.34 52.30 -14.33
N LEU A 566 18.80 51.11 -14.74
CA LEU A 566 18.92 50.71 -16.14
C LEU A 566 17.53 50.66 -16.82
N CYS A 567 16.54 50.03 -16.18
CA CYS A 567 15.16 50.00 -16.70
C CYS A 567 14.61 51.42 -16.89
N LEU A 568 14.78 52.31 -15.90
CA LEU A 568 14.40 53.72 -15.99
C LEU A 568 15.07 54.47 -17.15
N ARG A 569 16.36 54.18 -17.40
CA ARG A 569 17.06 54.72 -18.56
C ARG A 569 16.50 54.25 -19.88
N ARG A 570 16.20 52.97 -19.99
CA ARG A 570 15.64 52.34 -21.21
C ARG A 570 14.22 52.80 -21.51
N THR A 571 13.38 53.08 -20.46
CA THR A 571 12.05 53.68 -20.62
C THR A 571 12.06 55.15 -20.93
N GLY A 572 13.21 55.79 -21.15
CA GLY A 572 13.32 57.24 -21.45
C GLY A 572 13.17 58.13 -20.20
N SER A 573 12.96 57.60 -19.02
CA SER A 573 12.83 58.37 -17.78
C SER A 573 14.20 58.81 -17.23
N PHE A 574 14.96 59.56 -18.05
CA PHE A 574 16.35 59.89 -17.77
C PHE A 574 16.60 60.67 -16.47
N SER A 575 15.66 61.58 -16.10
CA SER A 575 15.74 62.35 -14.86
C SER A 575 15.63 61.43 -13.61
N LYS A 576 14.73 60.46 -13.64
CA LYS A 576 14.56 59.49 -12.56
C LYS A 576 15.74 58.51 -12.51
N ALA A 577 16.24 58.06 -13.66
CA ALA A 577 17.43 57.22 -13.75
C ALA A 577 18.64 57.91 -13.16
N LEU A 578 18.89 59.18 -13.54
CA LEU A 578 19.98 59.97 -13.03
C LEU A 578 19.93 60.14 -11.50
N HIS A 579 18.74 60.45 -11.00
CA HIS A 579 18.51 60.55 -9.53
C HIS A 579 18.84 59.22 -8.83
N LYS A 580 18.37 58.11 -9.37
CA LYS A 580 18.65 56.78 -8.80
C LYS A 580 20.14 56.42 -8.84
N TYR A 581 20.86 56.68 -9.93
CA TYR A 581 22.28 56.44 -10.00
C TYR A 581 23.06 57.34 -9.02
N LYS A 582 22.70 58.63 -8.88
CA LYS A 582 23.29 59.52 -7.87
C LYS A 582 23.04 59.05 -6.45
N GLN A 583 21.86 58.51 -6.17
CA GLN A 583 21.51 57.93 -4.87
C GLN A 583 22.35 56.68 -4.58
N ILE A 584 22.61 55.84 -5.57
CA ILE A 584 23.45 54.63 -5.41
C ILE A 584 24.91 55.09 -5.18
N LEU A 585 25.40 56.03 -5.93
CA LEU A 585 26.77 56.55 -5.81
C LEU A 585 27.01 57.25 -4.46
N SER A 586 26.00 57.90 -3.87
CA SER A 586 26.11 58.50 -2.54
C SER A 586 26.27 57.48 -1.42
N ALA A 587 25.65 56.31 -1.60
CA ALA A 587 25.76 55.21 -0.64
C ALA A 587 27.02 54.34 -0.87
N HIS A 588 27.47 54.23 -2.14
CA HIS A 588 28.62 53.42 -2.54
C HIS A 588 29.49 54.19 -3.52
N PRO A 589 30.38 55.09 -3.00
CA PRO A 589 31.16 56.01 -3.82
C PRO A 589 32.11 55.33 -4.82
N ASP A 590 32.58 54.13 -4.48
CA ASP A 590 33.63 53.41 -5.21
C ASP A 590 33.07 52.38 -6.21
N ASN A 591 31.74 52.40 -6.48
CA ASN A 591 31.12 51.47 -7.41
C ASN A 591 31.41 51.89 -8.88
N ALA A 592 32.36 51.20 -9.51
CA ALA A 592 32.82 51.48 -10.89
C ALA A 592 31.67 51.30 -11.92
N GLU A 593 30.78 50.33 -11.76
CA GLU A 593 29.67 50.08 -12.67
C GLU A 593 28.65 51.23 -12.64
N CYS A 594 28.34 51.76 -11.45
CA CYS A 594 27.49 52.94 -11.28
C CYS A 594 28.09 54.16 -11.96
N LEU A 595 29.40 54.39 -11.77
CA LEU A 595 30.13 55.51 -12.39
C LEU A 595 30.13 55.42 -13.92
N ARG A 596 30.37 54.21 -14.49
CA ARG A 596 30.27 53.99 -15.97
C ARG A 596 28.87 54.28 -16.50
N CYS A 597 27.83 53.83 -15.79
CA CYS A 597 26.45 54.13 -16.15
C CYS A 597 26.14 55.64 -16.11
N LEU A 598 26.62 56.34 -15.11
CA LEU A 598 26.47 57.79 -14.97
C LEU A 598 27.19 58.55 -16.08
N VAL A 599 28.43 58.21 -16.39
CA VAL A 599 29.21 58.80 -17.51
C VAL A 599 28.40 58.64 -18.79
N HIS A 600 27.96 57.42 -19.11
CA HIS A 600 27.20 57.17 -20.34
C HIS A 600 25.86 57.95 -20.38
N LEU A 601 25.13 58.02 -19.26
CA LEU A 601 23.86 58.73 -19.19
C LEU A 601 24.09 60.26 -19.29
N CYS A 602 25.08 60.83 -18.61
CA CYS A 602 25.37 62.22 -18.66
C CYS A 602 25.91 62.66 -20.06
N THR A 603 26.66 61.79 -20.74
CA THR A 603 27.10 62.01 -22.11
C THR A 603 25.91 62.08 -23.06
N SER A 604 24.93 61.16 -22.95
CA SER A 604 23.70 61.17 -23.78
C SER A 604 22.81 62.38 -23.49
N LEU A 605 22.88 62.96 -22.27
CA LEU A 605 22.14 64.17 -21.89
C LEU A 605 22.89 65.47 -22.15
N GLY A 606 24.07 65.41 -22.70
CA GLY A 606 24.91 66.58 -23.03
C GLY A 606 25.48 67.31 -21.82
N ARG A 607 25.55 66.75 -20.63
CA ARG A 607 26.03 67.37 -19.38
C ARG A 607 27.53 67.23 -19.19
N LYS A 608 28.30 67.97 -20.01
CA LYS A 608 29.77 67.88 -20.12
C LYS A 608 30.52 68.02 -18.79
N MET A 609 30.10 68.93 -17.92
CA MET A 609 30.78 69.16 -16.62
C MET A 609 30.58 67.96 -15.65
N GLU A 610 29.40 67.31 -15.64
CA GLU A 610 29.17 66.13 -14.80
C GLU A 610 29.93 64.91 -15.34
N VAL A 611 30.02 64.75 -16.68
CA VAL A 611 30.80 63.67 -17.32
C VAL A 611 32.27 63.73 -16.86
N GLN A 612 32.93 64.87 -16.99
CA GLN A 612 34.32 65.01 -16.55
C GLN A 612 34.52 64.69 -15.06
N ALA A 613 33.58 65.11 -14.22
CA ALA A 613 33.64 64.82 -12.80
C ALA A 613 33.50 63.31 -12.48
N TYR A 614 32.62 62.58 -13.22
CA TYR A 614 32.48 61.14 -13.02
C TYR A 614 33.62 60.33 -13.68
N GLU A 615 34.12 60.72 -14.81
CA GLU A 615 35.27 60.09 -15.43
C GLU A 615 36.54 60.20 -14.55
N SER A 616 36.77 61.35 -13.94
CA SER A 616 37.91 61.52 -13.00
C SER A 616 37.76 60.66 -11.75
N LYS A 617 36.54 60.44 -11.28
CA LYS A 617 36.26 59.49 -10.16
C LYS A 617 36.48 58.06 -10.60
N LEU A 618 35.96 57.68 -11.76
CA LEU A 618 36.08 56.32 -12.30
C LEU A 618 37.54 55.93 -12.48
N TRP A 619 38.36 56.89 -13.02
CA TRP A 619 39.77 56.66 -13.20
C TRP A 619 40.52 56.40 -11.88
N LYS A 620 40.15 57.11 -10.78
CA LYS A 620 40.72 56.87 -9.46
C LYS A 620 40.37 55.49 -8.94
N VAL A 621 39.08 55.10 -9.04
CA VAL A 621 38.58 53.76 -8.58
C VAL A 621 39.22 52.61 -9.38
N ASP A 622 39.39 52.76 -10.71
CA ASP A 622 40.05 51.77 -11.55
C ASP A 622 41.55 51.65 -11.22
N GLN A 623 42.24 52.79 -10.86
CA GLN A 623 43.62 52.75 -10.39
C GLN A 623 43.76 52.06 -9.02
N ASP A 624 42.88 52.35 -8.09
CA ASP A 624 42.89 51.71 -6.75
C ASP A 624 42.63 50.24 -6.83
N HIS A 625 41.74 49.78 -7.72
CA HIS A 625 41.54 48.37 -8.03
C HIS A 625 42.79 47.73 -8.65
N GLN A 626 43.45 48.38 -9.57
CA GLN A 626 44.74 47.89 -10.15
C GLN A 626 45.86 47.81 -9.11
N ARG A 627 45.89 48.70 -8.15
CA ARG A 627 46.85 48.64 -7.04
C ARG A 627 46.61 47.52 -6.09
N GLN A 628 45.33 47.24 -5.78
CA GLN A 628 44.96 46.14 -4.92
C GLN A 628 45.16 44.75 -5.58
N THR A 629 44.85 44.60 -6.86
CA THR A 629 45.11 43.36 -7.62
C THR A 629 46.63 43.21 -7.95
N GLY A 630 47.36 44.25 -8.15
CA GLY A 630 48.79 44.20 -8.34
C GLY A 630 49.60 43.84 -7.09
N SER A 631 49.12 44.23 -5.91
CA SER A 631 49.71 43.86 -4.62
C SER A 631 49.55 42.39 -4.24
N THR A 632 48.51 41.74 -4.70
CA THR A 632 48.29 40.31 -4.48
C THR A 632 49.09 39.40 -5.40
N MET A 633 49.58 39.91 -6.56
CA MET A 633 50.45 39.15 -7.46
C MET A 633 51.97 39.23 -7.09
N ALA A 634 52.38 40.12 -6.21
CA ALA A 634 53.78 40.26 -5.80
C ALA A 634 54.26 39.17 -4.82
N CYS A 635 53.36 38.32 -4.26
CA CYS A 635 53.72 37.25 -3.33
C CYS A 635 53.92 35.88 -3.97
N PHE A 636 53.68 35.71 -5.26
CA PHE A 636 53.89 34.42 -5.94
C PHE A 636 54.63 34.59 -7.25
N GLY A 637 55.99 34.69 -7.13
CA GLY A 637 56.86 34.64 -8.28
C GLY A 637 57.00 33.25 -8.86
N GLN A 638 56.28 32.94 -9.96
CA GLN A 638 56.71 31.98 -10.97
C GLN A 638 56.06 32.31 -12.33
N ARG A 639 56.94 32.37 -13.38
CA ARG A 639 56.54 32.68 -14.76
C ARG A 639 55.58 31.68 -15.37
N PRO A 640 54.60 32.14 -16.16
CA PRO A 640 53.72 31.19 -16.89
C PRO A 640 54.36 30.82 -18.25
N ARG A 641 54.41 29.53 -18.54
CA ARG A 641 54.54 28.97 -19.88
C ARG A 641 53.26 29.20 -20.68
N ARG A 642 53.40 29.70 -21.89
CA ARG A 642 52.33 29.77 -22.91
C ARG A 642 51.80 28.36 -23.22
N VAL A 643 50.49 28.15 -23.10
CA VAL A 643 49.76 27.09 -23.78
C VAL A 643 48.44 27.69 -24.26
N GLY A 644 48.00 27.26 -25.44
CA GLY A 644 47.05 27.86 -26.33
C GLY A 644 45.59 27.88 -25.87
N TYR A 645 44.86 28.65 -26.61
CA TYR A 645 43.41 28.79 -26.61
C TYR A 645 42.71 27.42 -26.73
N ASP A 646 41.88 27.09 -25.73
CA ASP A 646 40.71 26.21 -25.93
C ASP A 646 39.65 26.51 -24.90
N SER A 647 38.45 26.79 -25.45
CA SER A 647 37.09 26.70 -24.95
C SER A 647 36.81 26.93 -23.45
N VAL A 648 36.18 28.07 -23.21
CA VAL A 648 35.48 28.43 -21.96
C VAL A 648 34.39 27.39 -21.65
N LYS A 649 34.66 26.49 -20.71
CA LYS A 649 33.62 25.80 -19.95
C LYS A 649 33.36 26.63 -18.71
N SER A 650 32.17 27.21 -18.64
CA SER A 650 31.62 27.82 -17.44
C SER A 650 31.45 26.73 -16.36
N SER A 651 32.40 26.64 -15.44
CA SER A 651 32.22 25.94 -14.19
C SER A 651 31.39 26.82 -13.27
N GLY A 652 30.08 26.61 -13.24
CA GLY A 652 29.26 27.01 -12.12
C GLY A 652 29.76 26.20 -10.91
N LYS A 653 30.44 26.86 -9.98
CA LYS A 653 30.57 26.32 -8.63
C LYS A 653 29.21 26.27 -8.05
N ALA A 654 28.59 25.09 -8.07
CA ALA A 654 27.54 24.75 -7.12
C ALA A 654 28.16 24.97 -5.73
N ARG A 655 27.61 25.86 -4.95
CA ARG A 655 27.82 25.83 -3.51
C ARG A 655 27.30 24.45 -3.06
N ASP A 656 28.17 23.69 -2.41
CA ASP A 656 27.76 22.60 -1.55
C ASP A 656 26.87 23.24 -0.47
N GLU A 657 25.55 23.25 -0.71
CA GLU A 657 24.59 23.34 0.34
C GLU A 657 24.65 21.97 1.02
N ASP A 658 25.14 21.96 2.25
CA ASP A 658 25.01 20.83 3.17
C ASP A 658 23.52 20.53 3.28
N TRP A 659 23.05 19.60 2.45
CA TRP A 659 21.75 19.00 2.60
C TRP A 659 21.83 18.16 3.88
N GLU A 660 21.08 18.55 4.88
CA GLU A 660 20.82 17.72 6.04
C GLU A 660 20.14 16.43 5.54
N LEU A 661 20.96 15.39 5.35
CA LEU A 661 20.61 14.09 4.79
C LEU A 661 19.67 13.26 5.70
N THR A 662 19.26 13.81 6.84
CA THR A 662 18.42 13.14 7.82
C THR A 662 16.99 12.87 7.34
N ASP A 663 16.48 13.66 6.40
CA ASP A 663 15.09 13.56 5.93
C ASP A 663 14.93 12.66 4.69
N ASP A 664 16.03 12.27 4.03
CA ASP A 664 15.97 11.51 2.78
C ASP A 664 15.86 9.99 2.96
N LEU A 665 16.26 9.43 4.12
CA LEU A 665 16.17 8.00 4.38
C LEU A 665 14.77 7.62 4.85
N LEU A 666 14.15 6.65 4.17
CA LEU A 666 12.87 6.10 4.62
C LEU A 666 13.08 5.22 5.85
N PRO A 667 12.43 5.52 6.99
CA PRO A 667 12.43 4.67 8.16
C PRO A 667 11.53 3.44 7.92
N ILE A 668 11.79 2.36 8.63
CA ILE A 668 10.99 1.11 8.59
C ILE A 668 10.19 0.95 9.86
#